data_cdd9a371b42a7aa981ae4a4d587f0283
#
_entry.id   cdd9a371b42a7aa981ae4a4d587f0283
#
_cell.length_a   1.000
_cell.length_b   1.000
_cell.length_c   1.000
_cell.angle_alpha   90.00
_cell.angle_beta   90.00
_cell.angle_gamma   90.00
#
_symmetry.space_group_name_H-M   'P 1'
#
loop_
_entity.id
_entity.type
_entity.pdbx_description
1 polymer ?
#
loop_
_entity_poly.entity_id
_entity_poly.type
_entity_poly.pdbx_seq_one_letter_code
_entity_poly.pdbx_strand_id
1 'polypeptide(L)'
;MGPHQEDTTTSVAEPHTMDGTCNSAGDITHYAEIVIDFQGHREKVVAEITELSRHQMILGYTWLKHHNPDIDWETGQVKMTRCPWTCRVLQGKSPLKQSIDMLDQNGLRTIHEIKKEQERSEVPKADPRPEDLVPKAYHKYLKVFSKKESECMPVRKPWDHAIDMKDTFIHKKGRLIPLSPQEQKEVSDFIDDQTKKGYIRPSKSPPIFFIPKKHGKKCMVQDYRYLNEHTVKNNYPLPLIRQLSEKLQGAKLFTKMDLRWGYNNVRIKEGDEWKATFTCHRGSFEPLVMYFGLCNSPATFQAMMNEIFANMEDVVVVYIDELLIFTKTDNQEEHDKIVLEVLRRLEEHDLFIKPKKCSFWVKKVEFLGMTVSAEGIKMNDDKVQAILEWPTPKTVRGVRSFLGLANFYQRFIKDYAQVARPLNDLTKKDQAFKWKKPQQIAFDLLKQWFTTAPILVFPDIDKQFRLETNASDFTTGTVLSILKDEKWHPVAYSSHSMSPKEHNYPIADKEMLSVISSLEEWRHYLEGANLQFEVWNDHANLQWFMKRQDLNQRQAQWAQYLSQFNFKWVHKAGAQMGKPDALSHWEDHAVGIQDDNKMVLVIPPEQITSTTLHIATNADDIRKHIRDTTVRIWESDVIRICKKHGICKDQGGLLFTRSGKMYVPEDRDLRMEIVHLHHDTPIPGHPGTEKTLELMQHSYTWPGMPTLVKDYISRCDRCARFKGSNQAPARKLKPLDTPPGPWK
;
A
#
# COMPACT_ATOMS: atom_id res chain seq x y z
N MET A 1 14.16 30.91 45.42
CA MET A 1 13.89 29.69 46.21
C MET A 1 13.88 28.54 45.22
N GLY A 2 14.85 27.62 45.34
CA GLY A 2 15.05 26.53 44.37
C GLY A 2 14.02 25.44 44.56
N PRO A 3 13.64 24.77 43.48
CA PRO A 3 12.70 23.65 43.52
C PRO A 3 13.39 22.38 43.98
N HIS A 4 12.72 21.65 44.87
CA HIS A 4 13.08 20.28 45.21
C HIS A 4 12.80 19.34 44.05
N GLN A 5 13.80 18.60 43.63
CA GLN A 5 13.68 17.49 42.67
C GLN A 5 13.06 16.28 43.36
N GLU A 6 12.07 15.70 42.75
CA GLU A 6 11.72 14.27 42.88
C GLU A 6 11.64 13.64 41.50
N ASP A 7 12.45 12.59 41.33
CA ASP A 7 12.58 11.80 40.11
C ASP A 7 11.31 11.02 39.78
N THR A 8 10.70 11.31 38.66
CA THR A 8 9.85 10.34 37.99
C THR A 8 10.01 10.46 36.47
N THR A 9 10.65 9.48 35.86
CA THR A 9 10.86 9.32 34.42
C THR A 9 9.54 9.12 33.66
N THR A 10 9.01 10.20 33.13
CA THR A 10 8.02 10.20 32.03
C THR A 10 8.57 11.06 30.92
N SER A 11 8.40 10.62 29.66
CA SER A 11 8.90 11.31 28.47
C SER A 11 8.32 12.74 28.39
N VAL A 12 9.08 13.68 28.90
CA VAL A 12 8.78 15.10 28.84
C VAL A 12 9.38 15.65 27.57
N ALA A 13 8.64 16.48 26.86
CA ALA A 13 9.16 17.18 25.69
C ALA A 13 10.24 18.18 26.17
N GLU A 14 11.44 18.07 25.61
CA GLU A 14 12.52 19.03 25.90
C GLU A 14 12.08 20.42 25.41
N PRO A 15 12.03 21.44 26.28
CA PRO A 15 11.69 22.78 25.85
C PRO A 15 12.85 23.38 25.05
N HIS A 16 12.56 23.81 23.84
CA HIS A 16 13.52 24.57 23.05
C HIS A 16 13.27 26.06 23.19
N THR A 17 14.35 26.83 23.29
CA THR A 17 14.27 28.29 23.20
C THR A 17 13.89 28.73 21.78
N MET A 18 13.53 30.01 21.57
CA MET A 18 13.08 30.52 20.27
C MET A 18 14.13 30.36 19.14
N ASP A 19 15.40 30.15 19.47
CA ASP A 19 16.50 29.88 18.54
C ASP A 19 16.77 28.38 18.33
N GLY A 20 15.96 27.49 18.93
CA GLY A 20 16.06 26.04 18.77
C GLY A 20 17.10 25.38 19.68
N THR A 21 17.70 26.10 20.62
CA THR A 21 18.60 25.51 21.61
C THR A 21 17.84 24.87 22.78
N CYS A 22 18.42 23.87 23.44
CA CYS A 22 17.80 23.28 24.62
C CYS A 22 17.81 24.30 25.80
N ASN A 23 16.71 24.34 26.55
CA ASN A 23 16.60 25.18 27.71
C ASN A 23 17.64 24.76 28.78
N SER A 24 18.41 25.73 29.28
CA SER A 24 19.42 25.50 30.33
C SER A 24 18.82 25.13 31.68
N ALA A 25 17.52 25.40 31.88
CA ALA A 25 16.80 25.08 33.12
C ALA A 25 16.30 23.63 33.22
N GLY A 26 16.49 22.80 32.16
CA GLY A 26 16.06 21.39 32.11
C GLY A 26 14.60 21.20 31.72
N ASP A 27 14.03 20.01 32.00
CA ASP A 27 12.71 19.60 31.63
C ASP A 27 11.61 20.38 32.36
N ILE A 28 10.50 20.66 31.65
CA ILE A 28 9.31 21.27 32.22
C ILE A 28 8.59 20.24 33.10
N THR A 29 8.56 20.49 34.39
CA THR A 29 7.94 19.58 35.37
C THR A 29 6.70 20.18 36.05
N HIS A 30 6.52 21.48 35.95
CA HIS A 30 5.45 22.20 36.63
C HIS A 30 4.63 23.09 35.71
N TYR A 31 3.35 23.25 36.06
CA TYR A 31 2.40 24.15 35.39
C TYR A 31 1.78 25.08 36.41
N ALA A 32 1.41 26.28 35.94
CA ALA A 32 0.61 27.23 36.72
C ALA A 32 -0.69 27.54 35.96
N GLU A 33 -1.78 27.60 36.70
CA GLU A 33 -3.01 28.17 36.18
C GLU A 33 -2.99 29.70 36.39
N ILE A 34 -2.96 30.44 35.30
CA ILE A 34 -2.90 31.90 35.33
C ILE A 34 -4.08 32.49 34.61
N VAL A 35 -4.46 33.71 34.97
CA VAL A 35 -5.47 34.48 34.26
C VAL A 35 -4.78 35.55 33.43
N ILE A 36 -4.95 35.48 32.13
CA ILE A 36 -4.49 36.50 31.20
C ILE A 36 -5.62 37.54 31.06
N ASP A 37 -5.32 38.80 31.31
CA ASP A 37 -6.20 39.91 31.08
C ASP A 37 -5.50 40.96 30.19
N PHE A 38 -5.93 41.05 28.94
CA PHE A 38 -5.31 41.92 27.96
C PHE A 38 -6.37 42.59 27.08
N GLN A 39 -6.47 43.89 27.12
CA GLN A 39 -7.40 44.71 26.30
C GLN A 39 -8.89 44.23 26.33
N GLY A 40 -9.34 43.79 27.52
CA GLY A 40 -10.71 43.28 27.67
C GLY A 40 -10.92 41.83 27.26
N HIS A 41 -9.89 41.19 26.80
CA HIS A 41 -9.82 39.73 26.65
C HIS A 41 -9.35 39.15 27.99
N ARG A 42 -10.18 38.29 28.57
CA ARG A 42 -9.87 37.63 29.84
C ARG A 42 -10.10 36.16 29.76
N GLU A 43 -9.07 35.38 30.04
CA GLU A 43 -9.17 33.94 30.04
C GLU A 43 -8.27 33.27 31.09
N LYS A 44 -8.58 32.03 31.45
CA LYS A 44 -7.76 31.19 32.30
C LYS A 44 -6.96 30.24 31.42
N VAL A 45 -5.64 30.28 31.54
CA VAL A 45 -4.73 29.40 30.79
C VAL A 45 -3.86 28.59 31.74
N VAL A 46 -3.48 27.40 31.32
CA VAL A 46 -2.46 26.57 31.99
C VAL A 46 -1.13 26.86 31.32
N ALA A 47 -0.22 27.48 32.03
CA ALA A 47 1.10 27.86 31.54
C ALA A 47 2.19 26.91 32.08
N GLU A 48 3.09 26.50 31.21
CA GLU A 48 4.28 25.75 31.55
C GLU A 48 5.28 26.65 32.25
N ILE A 49 5.86 26.19 33.36
CA ILE A 49 6.85 26.96 34.14
C ILE A 49 8.24 26.56 33.70
N THR A 50 8.96 27.54 33.15
CA THR A 50 10.34 27.39 32.72
C THR A 50 11.07 28.72 32.88
N GLU A 51 12.39 28.71 32.80
CA GLU A 51 13.18 29.91 32.81
C GLU A 51 13.18 30.62 31.48
N LEU A 52 12.58 31.81 31.40
CA LEU A 52 12.35 32.55 30.15
C LEU A 52 13.35 33.72 29.98
N SER A 53 14.48 33.72 30.69
CA SER A 53 15.49 34.78 30.61
C SER A 53 14.91 36.20 30.86
N ARG A 54 14.64 36.95 29.81
CA ARG A 54 14.14 38.34 29.89
C ARG A 54 12.61 38.47 29.86
N HIS A 55 11.91 37.40 29.54
CA HIS A 55 10.44 37.43 29.37
C HIS A 55 9.76 36.83 30.61
N GLN A 56 8.62 37.41 30.98
CA GLN A 56 7.82 36.84 32.09
C GLN A 56 6.89 35.74 31.59
N MET A 57 6.45 35.84 30.33
CA MET A 57 5.55 34.87 29.69
C MET A 57 5.73 34.90 28.19
N ILE A 58 5.62 33.75 27.52
CA ILE A 58 5.57 33.62 26.06
C ILE A 58 4.26 32.95 25.69
N LEU A 59 3.49 33.59 24.80
CA LEU A 59 2.27 33.01 24.22
C LEU A 59 2.64 32.28 22.93
N GLY A 60 2.50 30.96 22.94
CA GLY A 60 2.88 30.11 21.82
C GLY A 60 1.91 30.19 20.65
N TYR A 61 2.32 29.60 19.52
CA TYR A 61 1.56 29.58 18.28
C TYR A 61 0.13 29.03 18.45
N THR A 62 -0.07 28.04 19.31
CA THR A 62 -1.40 27.44 19.58
C THR A 62 -2.36 28.46 20.15
N TRP A 63 -1.89 29.28 21.09
CA TRP A 63 -2.67 30.38 21.66
C TRP A 63 -2.99 31.45 20.60
N LEU A 64 -1.97 31.87 19.83
CA LEU A 64 -2.14 32.86 18.75
C LEU A 64 -3.12 32.36 17.69
N LYS A 65 -3.05 31.08 17.32
CA LYS A 65 -3.98 30.47 16.36
C LYS A 65 -5.41 30.42 16.86
N HIS A 66 -5.62 30.13 18.14
CA HIS A 66 -6.94 30.06 18.77
C HIS A 66 -7.61 31.42 18.84
N HIS A 67 -6.88 32.42 19.24
CA HIS A 67 -7.39 33.78 19.44
C HIS A 67 -7.32 34.65 18.20
N ASN A 68 -6.47 34.32 17.24
CA ASN A 68 -6.28 35.02 15.97
C ASN A 68 -6.24 36.55 16.12
N PRO A 69 -5.36 37.12 16.99
CA PRO A 69 -5.28 38.53 17.22
C PRO A 69 -4.89 39.29 15.93
N ASP A 70 -5.33 40.54 15.84
CA ASP A 70 -4.89 41.45 14.79
C ASP A 70 -3.61 42.14 15.25
N ILE A 71 -2.47 41.79 14.62
CA ILE A 71 -1.14 42.27 15.02
C ILE A 71 -0.63 43.24 13.96
N ASP A 72 -0.40 44.48 14.38
CA ASP A 72 0.35 45.45 13.60
C ASP A 72 1.85 45.27 13.89
N TRP A 73 2.56 44.68 12.94
CA TRP A 73 3.98 44.37 13.11
C TRP A 73 4.92 45.57 13.03
N GLU A 74 4.44 46.73 12.52
CA GLU A 74 5.22 47.98 12.48
C GLU A 74 5.19 48.69 13.84
N THR A 75 4.02 48.77 14.43
CA THR A 75 3.82 49.47 15.72
C THR A 75 3.84 48.58 16.93
N GLY A 76 3.83 47.26 16.75
CA GLY A 76 3.75 46.26 17.82
C GLY A 76 2.39 46.23 18.53
N GLN A 77 1.34 46.91 17.97
CA GLN A 77 0.01 46.88 18.59
C GLN A 77 -0.69 45.54 18.29
N VAL A 78 -1.29 44.97 19.33
CA VAL A 78 -2.09 43.75 19.26
C VAL A 78 -3.54 44.08 19.62
N LYS A 79 -4.50 43.68 18.78
CA LYS A 79 -5.93 43.86 19.03
C LYS A 79 -6.66 42.51 19.04
N MET A 80 -7.45 42.23 20.08
CA MET A 80 -8.17 40.97 20.26
C MET A 80 -9.57 41.00 19.59
N THR A 81 -9.64 41.47 18.33
CA THR A 81 -10.88 41.69 17.60
C THR A 81 -11.52 40.40 17.05
N ARG A 82 -10.73 39.37 16.85
CA ARG A 82 -11.15 38.09 16.23
C ARG A 82 -11.26 36.93 17.22
N CYS A 83 -11.17 37.25 18.52
CA CYS A 83 -11.19 36.26 19.57
C CYS A 83 -12.51 35.48 19.60
N PRO A 84 -12.50 34.16 19.85
CA PRO A 84 -13.68 33.32 19.96
C PRO A 84 -14.66 33.87 21.02
N TRP A 85 -15.95 33.71 20.79
CA TRP A 85 -16.99 34.17 21.73
C TRP A 85 -16.86 33.59 23.15
N THR A 86 -16.24 32.41 23.29
CA THR A 86 -15.96 31.73 24.56
C THR A 86 -15.07 32.56 25.48
N CYS A 87 -14.21 33.40 24.94
CA CYS A 87 -13.32 34.26 25.71
C CYS A 87 -14.03 35.47 26.36
N ARG A 88 -15.26 35.78 25.90
CA ARG A 88 -16.07 36.93 26.41
C ARG A 88 -16.96 36.57 27.59
N VAL A 89 -17.08 35.29 27.92
CA VAL A 89 -18.03 34.77 28.95
C VAL A 89 -17.57 35.14 30.37
N LEU A 90 -16.31 35.53 30.58
CA LEU A 90 -15.80 35.94 31.89
C LEU A 90 -16.04 37.42 32.27
N GLN A 91 -16.81 38.17 31.49
CA GLN A 91 -17.14 39.58 31.79
C GLN A 91 -18.28 39.76 32.84
N GLY A 92 -18.89 38.70 33.35
CA GLY A 92 -19.91 38.73 34.39
C GLY A 92 -19.35 38.46 35.79
N LYS A 93 -19.43 39.44 36.68
CA LYS A 93 -19.19 39.42 38.14
C LYS A 93 -18.52 38.17 38.72
N SER A 94 -17.29 38.37 39.03
CA SER A 94 -16.28 37.56 39.72
C SER A 94 -16.74 36.46 40.68
N PRO A 95 -16.44 35.20 40.32
CA PRO A 95 -16.00 34.19 41.30
C PRO A 95 -14.48 34.19 41.52
N LEU A 96 -13.70 35.05 40.81
CA LEU A 96 -12.24 34.96 40.77
C LEU A 96 -11.53 35.29 42.07
N LYS A 97 -12.11 36.12 42.95
CA LYS A 97 -11.49 36.40 44.25
C LYS A 97 -11.44 35.14 45.13
N GLN A 98 -12.44 34.27 45.08
CA GLN A 98 -12.47 33.03 45.84
C GLN A 98 -11.55 31.93 45.29
N SER A 99 -11.30 31.94 43.96
CA SER A 99 -10.41 30.93 43.34
C SER A 99 -8.94 31.25 43.49
N ILE A 100 -8.57 32.53 43.66
CA ILE A 100 -7.17 32.93 43.89
C ILE A 100 -6.76 32.63 45.33
N ASP A 101 -7.71 32.73 46.28
CA ASP A 101 -7.44 32.41 47.72
C ASP A 101 -7.35 30.88 47.98
N MET A 102 -7.74 30.04 47.04
CA MET A 102 -7.63 28.59 47.12
C MET A 102 -6.36 27.99 46.42
N LEU A 103 -5.54 28.82 45.81
CA LEU A 103 -4.21 28.40 45.39
C LEU A 103 -3.33 28.25 46.64
N ASP A 104 -2.86 27.02 46.86
CA ASP A 104 -1.89 26.74 47.91
C ASP A 104 -0.73 27.75 47.82
N GLN A 105 -0.03 28.00 48.94
CA GLN A 105 0.99 29.07 49.02
C GLN A 105 2.07 29.01 47.92
N ASN A 106 2.11 27.94 47.11
CA ASN A 106 3.03 27.80 45.97
C ASN A 106 2.36 27.86 44.62
N GLY A 107 1.03 27.74 44.46
CA GLY A 107 0.31 27.84 43.18
C GLY A 107 0.70 26.84 42.09
N LEU A 108 1.56 25.90 42.43
CA LEU A 108 2.21 24.98 41.52
C LEU A 108 1.57 23.59 41.62
N ARG A 109 1.27 22.97 40.47
CA ARG A 109 0.77 21.60 40.40
C ARG A 109 1.62 20.75 39.47
N THR A 110 1.84 19.50 39.82
CA THR A 110 2.57 18.57 38.97
C THR A 110 1.68 18.12 37.79
N ILE A 111 2.31 17.79 36.67
CA ILE A 111 1.61 17.23 35.45
C ILE A 111 0.70 16.05 35.84
N HIS A 112 1.14 15.27 36.83
CA HIS A 112 0.43 14.09 37.30
C HIS A 112 -0.87 14.45 38.04
N GLU A 113 -0.90 15.51 38.80
CA GLU A 113 -2.08 15.99 39.55
C GLU A 113 -3.12 16.60 38.59
N ILE A 114 -2.65 17.40 37.64
CA ILE A 114 -3.53 17.98 36.60
C ILE A 114 -4.15 16.89 35.74
N LYS A 115 -3.40 15.89 35.31
CA LYS A 115 -3.96 14.73 34.59
C LYS A 115 -4.95 13.95 35.44
N LYS A 116 -4.67 13.73 36.70
CA LYS A 116 -5.61 13.05 37.63
C LYS A 116 -6.88 13.84 37.87
N GLU A 117 -6.83 15.15 37.90
CA GLU A 117 -8.04 15.99 38.04
C GLU A 117 -8.82 16.08 36.74
N GLN A 118 -8.16 16.16 35.59
CA GLN A 118 -8.83 16.05 34.28
C GLN A 118 -9.52 14.69 34.12
N GLU A 119 -8.89 13.61 34.54
CA GLU A 119 -9.49 12.27 34.58
C GLU A 119 -10.63 12.15 35.62
N ARG A 120 -10.59 12.92 36.72
CA ARG A 120 -11.66 12.96 37.75
C ARG A 120 -12.80 13.92 37.40
N SER A 121 -12.54 14.98 36.65
CA SER A 121 -13.56 15.94 36.22
C SER A 121 -14.31 15.50 34.96
N GLU A 122 -13.82 14.53 34.22
CA GLU A 122 -14.60 13.79 33.27
C GLU A 122 -15.52 12.83 34.06
N VAL A 123 -16.65 13.35 34.52
CA VAL A 123 -17.82 12.49 34.81
C VAL A 123 -17.97 11.62 33.55
N PRO A 124 -17.95 10.30 33.66
CA PRO A 124 -18.09 9.44 32.52
C PRO A 124 -19.41 9.85 31.86
N LYS A 125 -19.34 10.61 30.75
CA LYS A 125 -20.51 10.81 29.90
C LYS A 125 -20.97 9.42 29.54
N ALA A 126 -22.16 9.07 29.99
CA ALA A 126 -22.77 7.78 29.67
C ALA A 126 -22.57 7.57 28.16
N ASP A 127 -22.05 6.41 27.77
CA ASP A 127 -21.84 6.10 26.37
C ASP A 127 -23.13 6.41 25.61
N PRO A 128 -23.12 7.27 24.59
CA PRO A 128 -24.33 7.62 23.86
C PRO A 128 -24.99 6.33 23.37
N ARG A 129 -26.29 6.26 23.54
CA ARG A 129 -27.05 5.07 23.15
C ARG A 129 -26.98 4.90 21.63
N PRO A 130 -27.06 3.67 21.13
CA PRO A 130 -27.08 3.43 19.67
C PRO A 130 -28.15 4.26 18.95
N GLU A 131 -29.31 4.47 19.57
CA GLU A 131 -30.43 5.25 19.03
C GLU A 131 -30.06 6.72 18.74
N ASP A 132 -29.12 7.26 19.51
CA ASP A 132 -28.69 8.66 19.38
C ASP A 132 -27.63 8.84 18.27
N LEU A 133 -26.95 7.77 17.86
CA LEU A 133 -25.86 7.77 16.87
C LEU A 133 -26.28 7.23 15.50
N VAL A 134 -27.31 6.40 15.44
CA VAL A 134 -27.76 5.74 14.22
C VAL A 134 -28.97 6.52 13.64
N PRO A 135 -28.98 6.82 12.35
CA PRO A 135 -30.12 7.47 11.71
C PRO A 135 -31.42 6.69 11.88
N LYS A 136 -32.54 7.42 12.04
CA LYS A 136 -33.86 6.82 12.23
C LYS A 136 -34.25 5.81 11.15
N ALA A 137 -33.83 6.01 9.93
CA ALA A 137 -34.06 5.10 8.80
C ALA A 137 -33.57 3.66 9.09
N TYR A 138 -32.56 3.51 9.95
CA TYR A 138 -31.92 2.23 10.26
C TYR A 138 -32.29 1.66 11.62
N HIS A 139 -33.21 2.29 12.35
CA HIS A 139 -33.62 1.86 13.71
C HIS A 139 -34.23 0.45 13.74
N LYS A 140 -34.73 -0.05 12.61
CA LYS A 140 -35.18 -1.44 12.49
C LYS A 140 -34.10 -2.44 12.86
N TYR A 141 -32.80 -2.08 12.65
CA TYR A 141 -31.63 -2.93 12.85
C TYR A 141 -30.76 -2.49 14.04
N LEU A 142 -31.33 -1.82 15.05
CA LEU A 142 -30.59 -1.36 16.24
C LEU A 142 -29.87 -2.50 16.98
N LYS A 143 -30.37 -3.74 16.87
CA LYS A 143 -29.72 -4.95 17.39
C LYS A 143 -28.28 -5.06 16.89
N VAL A 144 -28.02 -4.79 15.60
CA VAL A 144 -26.69 -4.88 14.98
C VAL A 144 -25.70 -3.88 15.62
N PHE A 145 -26.19 -2.79 16.19
CA PHE A 145 -25.37 -1.76 16.86
C PHE A 145 -25.22 -1.96 18.37
N SER A 146 -25.89 -2.99 18.94
CA SER A 146 -25.89 -3.26 20.37
C SER A 146 -24.56 -3.88 20.82
N LYS A 147 -23.92 -3.28 21.83
CA LYS A 147 -22.75 -3.86 22.49
C LYS A 147 -23.09 -5.15 23.21
N LYS A 148 -24.24 -5.16 23.88
CA LYS A 148 -24.68 -6.31 24.70
C LYS A 148 -24.93 -7.55 23.84
N GLU A 149 -25.61 -7.37 22.72
CA GLU A 149 -25.87 -8.46 21.76
C GLU A 149 -24.57 -9.00 21.13
N SER A 150 -23.57 -8.13 20.92
CA SER A 150 -22.26 -8.52 20.35
C SER A 150 -21.38 -9.36 21.29
N GLU A 151 -21.77 -9.53 22.55
CA GLU A 151 -21.02 -10.29 23.56
C GLU A 151 -21.53 -11.73 23.68
N CYS A 152 -22.18 -12.25 22.66
CA CYS A 152 -22.62 -13.64 22.58
C CYS A 152 -21.60 -14.52 21.83
N MET A 153 -21.65 -15.84 22.11
CA MET A 153 -20.84 -16.80 21.38
C MET A 153 -21.37 -16.98 19.95
N PRO A 154 -20.55 -16.81 18.89
CA PRO A 154 -21.01 -17.00 17.54
C PRO A 154 -21.49 -18.43 17.27
N VAL A 155 -22.47 -18.59 16.39
CA VAL A 155 -22.91 -19.88 15.90
C VAL A 155 -21.84 -20.48 14.98
N ARG A 156 -21.68 -21.82 14.98
CA ARG A 156 -20.78 -22.48 14.03
C ARG A 156 -21.25 -22.29 12.60
N LYS A 157 -20.31 -22.01 11.73
CA LYS A 157 -20.53 -21.70 10.32
C LYS A 157 -19.55 -22.50 9.45
N PRO A 158 -19.82 -22.70 8.16
CA PRO A 158 -18.93 -23.40 7.24
C PRO A 158 -17.51 -22.79 7.14
N TRP A 159 -17.39 -21.51 7.43
CA TRP A 159 -16.12 -20.77 7.42
C TRP A 159 -15.40 -20.74 8.78
N ASP A 160 -15.74 -21.63 9.72
CA ASP A 160 -15.01 -21.78 10.98
C ASP A 160 -13.50 -21.89 10.69
N HIS A 161 -12.69 -21.20 11.51
CA HIS A 161 -11.26 -21.06 11.28
C HIS A 161 -10.48 -22.35 11.53
N ALA A 162 -10.00 -23.00 10.48
CA ALA A 162 -9.12 -24.16 10.58
C ALA A 162 -7.68 -23.75 10.88
N ILE A 163 -7.00 -24.51 11.72
CA ILE A 163 -5.57 -24.36 12.03
C ILE A 163 -4.85 -25.63 11.56
N ASP A 164 -4.53 -25.68 10.26
CA ASP A 164 -3.82 -26.80 9.67
C ASP A 164 -2.33 -26.68 9.98
N MET A 165 -1.75 -27.75 10.55
CA MET A 165 -0.35 -27.77 10.96
C MET A 165 0.51 -28.47 9.93
N LYS A 166 1.75 -27.99 9.77
CA LYS A 166 2.78 -28.69 9.01
C LYS A 166 3.25 -29.94 9.76
N ASP A 167 3.74 -30.95 9.03
CA ASP A 167 4.29 -32.18 9.61
C ASP A 167 5.47 -31.93 10.56
N THR A 168 6.12 -30.78 10.42
CA THR A 168 7.25 -30.33 11.27
C THR A 168 6.82 -29.78 12.63
N PHE A 169 5.52 -29.70 12.90
CA PHE A 169 5.02 -29.17 14.16
C PHE A 169 5.29 -30.13 15.32
N ILE A 170 6.03 -29.64 16.32
CA ILE A 170 6.25 -30.34 17.58
C ILE A 170 5.65 -29.49 18.69
N HIS A 171 4.81 -30.12 19.50
CA HIS A 171 4.18 -29.42 20.61
C HIS A 171 5.23 -28.95 21.63
N LYS A 172 5.40 -27.65 21.82
CA LYS A 172 6.34 -27.05 22.77
C LYS A 172 5.60 -26.43 23.94
N LYS A 173 6.03 -26.78 25.15
CA LYS A 173 5.55 -26.13 26.39
C LYS A 173 6.05 -24.69 26.43
N GLY A 174 5.14 -23.71 26.47
CA GLY A 174 5.49 -22.32 26.59
C GLY A 174 6.07 -21.96 27.96
N ARG A 175 6.87 -20.89 28.02
CA ARG A 175 7.36 -20.32 29.29
C ARG A 175 6.37 -19.29 29.82
N LEU A 176 6.09 -19.30 31.12
CA LEU A 176 5.39 -18.20 31.79
C LEU A 176 6.29 -16.96 31.80
N ILE A 177 5.76 -15.85 31.35
CA ILE A 177 6.45 -14.56 31.42
C ILE A 177 6.05 -13.93 32.76
N PRO A 178 7.03 -13.49 33.59
CA PRO A 178 6.73 -12.72 34.78
C PRO A 178 5.98 -11.44 34.43
N LEU A 179 4.87 -11.21 35.11
CA LEU A 179 4.02 -10.03 34.94
C LEU A 179 4.06 -9.21 36.23
N SER A 180 4.02 -7.90 36.10
CA SER A 180 3.82 -7.00 37.23
C SER A 180 2.43 -7.24 37.87
N PRO A 181 2.23 -6.85 39.13
CA PRO A 181 0.91 -7.03 39.80
C PRO A 181 -0.24 -6.36 39.06
N GLN A 182 0.00 -5.21 38.43
CA GLN A 182 -0.99 -4.52 37.62
C GLN A 182 -1.32 -5.31 36.34
N GLU A 183 -0.32 -5.85 35.65
CA GLU A 183 -0.53 -6.69 34.47
C GLU A 183 -1.24 -7.99 34.82
N GLN A 184 -0.94 -8.59 35.97
CA GLN A 184 -1.66 -9.78 36.45
C GLN A 184 -3.15 -9.50 36.69
N LYS A 185 -3.50 -8.33 37.22
CA LYS A 185 -4.88 -7.90 37.38
C LYS A 185 -5.56 -7.72 36.03
N GLU A 186 -4.94 -7.01 35.10
CA GLU A 186 -5.47 -6.80 33.75
C GLU A 186 -5.71 -8.13 33.00
N VAL A 187 -4.78 -9.11 33.17
CA VAL A 187 -4.94 -10.47 32.63
C VAL A 187 -6.10 -11.19 33.28
N SER A 188 -6.26 -11.06 34.62
CA SER A 188 -7.35 -11.70 35.36
C SER A 188 -8.71 -11.16 34.90
N ASP A 189 -8.83 -9.84 34.81
CA ASP A 189 -10.06 -9.16 34.36
C ASP A 189 -10.42 -9.60 32.91
N PHE A 190 -9.41 -9.73 32.03
CA PHE A 190 -9.60 -10.24 30.67
C PHE A 190 -10.10 -11.69 30.65
N ILE A 191 -9.46 -12.58 31.43
CA ILE A 191 -9.85 -14.00 31.48
C ILE A 191 -11.29 -14.12 31.98
N ASP A 192 -11.67 -13.38 33.02
CA ASP A 192 -13.02 -13.39 33.57
C ASP A 192 -14.04 -12.88 32.53
N ASP A 193 -13.76 -11.79 31.82
CA ASP A 193 -14.62 -11.27 30.77
C ASP A 193 -14.75 -12.27 29.60
N GLN A 194 -13.67 -12.86 29.12
CA GLN A 194 -13.70 -13.80 28.00
C GLN A 194 -14.36 -15.13 28.37
N THR A 195 -14.18 -15.60 29.63
CA THR A 195 -14.86 -16.79 30.14
C THR A 195 -16.37 -16.55 30.27
N LYS A 196 -16.76 -15.35 30.73
CA LYS A 196 -18.17 -14.96 30.83
C LYS A 196 -18.87 -14.93 29.46
N LYS A 197 -18.15 -14.49 28.42
CA LYS A 197 -18.61 -14.48 27.02
C LYS A 197 -18.61 -15.89 26.39
N GLY A 198 -17.98 -16.86 27.03
CA GLY A 198 -17.78 -18.19 26.45
C GLY A 198 -16.73 -18.29 25.37
N TYR A 199 -15.90 -17.26 25.17
CA TYR A 199 -14.89 -17.20 24.12
C TYR A 199 -13.66 -18.04 24.40
N ILE A 200 -13.41 -18.38 25.65
CA ILE A 200 -12.33 -19.27 26.11
C ILE A 200 -12.86 -20.32 27.07
N ARG A 201 -12.16 -21.46 27.11
CA ARG A 201 -12.39 -22.51 28.11
C ARG A 201 -11.05 -22.96 28.74
N PRO A 202 -11.06 -23.51 29.98
CA PRO A 202 -9.88 -24.13 30.56
C PRO A 202 -9.35 -25.25 29.67
N SER A 203 -8.04 -25.33 29.48
CA SER A 203 -7.35 -26.32 28.66
C SER A 203 -6.46 -27.21 29.48
N LYS A 204 -6.38 -28.50 29.09
CA LYS A 204 -5.41 -29.47 29.62
C LYS A 204 -4.13 -29.49 28.77
N SER A 205 -4.11 -28.81 27.61
CA SER A 205 -3.00 -28.77 26.67
C SER A 205 -1.91 -27.79 27.13
N PRO A 206 -0.63 -28.06 26.86
CA PRO A 206 0.46 -27.16 27.20
C PRO A 206 0.45 -25.90 26.30
N PRO A 207 0.88 -24.76 26.81
CA PRO A 207 0.54 -23.44 26.29
C PRO A 207 1.58 -22.78 25.37
N ILE A 208 1.14 -21.73 24.66
CA ILE A 208 1.92 -20.76 23.90
C ILE A 208 1.86 -19.38 24.60
N PHE A 209 2.86 -18.48 24.39
CA PHE A 209 3.18 -17.30 25.19
C PHE A 209 2.19 -16.11 25.15
N PHE A 210 2.34 -15.22 26.17
CA PHE A 210 1.69 -13.93 26.34
C PHE A 210 2.67 -12.76 26.21
N ILE A 211 2.37 -11.67 25.48
CA ILE A 211 3.17 -10.44 25.42
C ILE A 211 2.29 -9.20 25.67
N PRO A 212 2.58 -8.35 26.65
CA PRO A 212 1.91 -7.06 26.84
C PRO A 212 2.39 -6.03 25.79
N LYS A 213 1.46 -5.24 25.20
CA LYS A 213 1.80 -4.10 24.37
C LYS A 213 2.12 -2.86 25.21
N LYS A 214 3.22 -2.16 24.87
CA LYS A 214 3.53 -0.84 25.42
C LYS A 214 2.61 0.21 24.79
N HIS A 215 1.87 0.91 25.61
CA HIS A 215 1.16 2.21 25.53
C HIS A 215 -0.31 2.13 25.95
N GLY A 216 -0.62 2.77 27.03
CA GLY A 216 -1.84 3.40 27.59
C GLY A 216 -3.19 2.67 27.59
N LYS A 217 -3.63 2.01 26.52
CA LYS A 217 -4.74 1.04 26.48
C LYS A 217 -4.20 -0.29 25.99
N LYS A 218 -3.99 -1.21 26.95
CA LYS A 218 -3.35 -2.50 26.68
C LYS A 218 -4.37 -3.46 26.02
N CYS A 219 -4.22 -3.68 24.71
CA CYS A 219 -4.85 -4.83 24.09
C CYS A 219 -3.96 -6.04 24.32
N MET A 220 -4.48 -7.05 24.99
CA MET A 220 -3.76 -8.31 25.19
C MET A 220 -3.58 -9.00 23.83
N VAL A 221 -2.33 -9.28 23.47
CA VAL A 221 -1.98 -10.03 22.26
C VAL A 221 -1.22 -11.27 22.67
N GLN A 222 -1.75 -12.41 22.25
CA GLN A 222 -1.13 -13.71 22.45
C GLN A 222 0.04 -13.88 21.47
N ASP A 223 1.14 -14.50 21.92
CA ASP A 223 2.28 -14.74 21.04
C ASP A 223 2.09 -16.05 20.27
N TYR A 224 1.56 -15.94 19.08
CA TYR A 224 1.40 -17.06 18.16
C TYR A 224 2.55 -17.24 17.17
N ARG A 225 3.72 -16.61 17.36
CA ARG A 225 4.83 -16.68 16.37
C ARG A 225 5.23 -18.11 16.06
N TYR A 226 5.40 -18.96 17.07
CA TYR A 226 5.72 -20.38 16.89
C TYR A 226 4.60 -21.15 16.18
N LEU A 227 3.35 -20.95 16.59
CA LEU A 227 2.19 -21.54 15.92
C LEU A 227 2.14 -21.08 14.46
N ASN A 228 2.28 -19.79 14.21
CA ASN A 228 2.24 -19.20 12.87
C ASN A 228 3.35 -19.71 11.93
N GLU A 229 4.53 -20.03 12.44
CA GLU A 229 5.62 -20.60 11.67
C GLU A 229 5.29 -22.02 11.17
N HIS A 230 4.58 -22.80 11.99
CA HIS A 230 4.22 -24.19 11.71
C HIS A 230 2.80 -24.36 11.14
N THR A 231 2.03 -23.29 11.03
CA THR A 231 0.69 -23.31 10.39
C THR A 231 0.83 -23.28 8.88
N VAL A 232 0.08 -24.11 8.17
CA VAL A 232 -0.08 -24.02 6.71
C VAL A 232 -0.76 -22.70 6.37
N LYS A 233 -0.13 -21.90 5.50
CA LYS A 233 -0.65 -20.56 5.16
C LYS A 233 -1.89 -20.67 4.29
N ASN A 234 -2.92 -19.97 4.67
CA ASN A 234 -4.09 -19.75 3.83
C ASN A 234 -3.74 -18.68 2.78
N ASN A 235 -3.78 -19.07 1.52
CA ASN A 235 -3.44 -18.20 0.37
C ASN A 235 -4.64 -17.40 -0.15
N TYR A 236 -5.74 -17.30 0.59
CA TYR A 236 -6.86 -16.46 0.19
C TYR A 236 -6.40 -15.00 0.04
N PRO A 237 -6.56 -14.39 -1.14
CA PRO A 237 -6.02 -13.07 -1.42
C PRO A 237 -6.77 -11.99 -0.62
N LEU A 238 -6.03 -11.15 0.09
CA LEU A 238 -6.58 -9.90 0.59
C LEU A 238 -6.71 -8.91 -0.58
N PRO A 239 -7.80 -8.16 -0.67
CA PRO A 239 -7.97 -7.15 -1.70
C PRO A 239 -6.82 -6.13 -1.68
N LEU A 240 -6.33 -5.77 -2.86
CA LEU A 240 -5.36 -4.68 -2.95
C LEU A 240 -6.06 -3.35 -2.68
N ILE A 241 -5.51 -2.55 -1.75
CA ILE A 241 -6.08 -1.23 -1.39
C ILE A 241 -6.29 -0.36 -2.62
N ARG A 242 -5.40 -0.46 -3.60
CA ARG A 242 -5.49 0.23 -4.89
C ARG A 242 -6.76 -0.16 -5.64
N GLN A 243 -7.02 -1.46 -5.82
CA GLN A 243 -8.22 -1.94 -6.53
C GLN A 243 -9.51 -1.55 -5.79
N LEU A 244 -9.50 -1.58 -4.45
CA LEU A 244 -10.65 -1.12 -3.67
C LEU A 244 -10.92 0.37 -3.88
N SER A 245 -9.87 1.20 -3.95
CA SER A 245 -10.03 2.62 -4.22
C SER A 245 -10.54 2.91 -5.65
N GLU A 246 -10.18 2.09 -6.62
CA GLU A 246 -10.66 2.19 -8.01
C GLU A 246 -12.16 1.92 -8.15
N LYS A 247 -12.69 0.96 -7.38
CA LYS A 247 -14.14 0.68 -7.33
C LYS A 247 -14.97 1.89 -6.93
N LEU A 248 -14.36 2.83 -6.19
CA LEU A 248 -15.04 4.06 -5.72
C LEU A 248 -15.13 5.17 -6.76
N GLN A 249 -14.68 4.91 -8.00
CA GLN A 249 -14.80 5.86 -9.10
C GLN A 249 -16.25 6.27 -9.34
N GLY A 250 -16.48 7.61 -9.36
CA GLY A 250 -17.81 8.18 -9.56
C GLY A 250 -18.72 8.12 -8.35
N ALA A 251 -18.28 7.56 -7.22
CA ALA A 251 -19.06 7.56 -5.99
C ALA A 251 -19.27 8.98 -5.43
N LYS A 252 -20.49 9.29 -5.02
CA LYS A 252 -20.89 10.60 -4.50
C LYS A 252 -21.33 10.56 -3.05
N LEU A 253 -21.93 9.46 -2.63
CA LEU A 253 -22.46 9.30 -1.27
C LEU A 253 -21.86 8.03 -0.65
N PHE A 254 -21.45 8.15 0.61
CA PHE A 254 -20.75 7.09 1.33
C PHE A 254 -21.37 6.83 2.69
N THR A 255 -21.40 5.55 3.09
CA THR A 255 -21.64 5.12 4.47
C THR A 255 -20.54 4.17 4.89
N LYS A 256 -19.81 4.51 5.94
CA LYS A 256 -18.75 3.68 6.53
C LYS A 256 -19.25 2.99 7.77
N MET A 257 -18.92 1.71 7.92
CA MET A 257 -19.21 0.89 9.11
C MET A 257 -17.95 0.15 9.54
N ASP A 258 -17.75 0.03 10.88
CA ASP A 258 -16.61 -0.69 11.50
C ASP A 258 -17.20 -1.84 12.34
N LEU A 259 -16.82 -3.08 12.00
CA LEU A 259 -17.30 -4.26 12.72
C LEU A 259 -16.76 -4.30 14.14
N ARG A 260 -17.64 -4.68 15.07
CA ARG A 260 -17.28 -4.88 16.45
C ARG A 260 -16.68 -6.28 16.63
N TRP A 261 -15.50 -6.34 17.25
CA TRP A 261 -14.85 -7.63 17.58
C TRP A 261 -14.61 -8.53 16.35
N GLY A 262 -14.30 -7.97 15.18
CA GLY A 262 -14.26 -8.65 13.88
C GLY A 262 -13.85 -10.12 13.95
N TYR A 263 -12.63 -10.42 14.40
CA TYR A 263 -12.15 -11.81 14.48
C TYR A 263 -12.90 -12.68 15.49
N ASN A 264 -13.37 -12.14 16.61
CA ASN A 264 -14.12 -12.91 17.60
C ASN A 264 -15.49 -13.37 17.10
N ASN A 265 -15.99 -12.84 15.98
CA ASN A 265 -17.23 -13.29 15.35
C ASN A 265 -17.07 -14.60 14.56
N VAL A 266 -15.86 -15.14 14.44
CA VAL A 266 -15.58 -16.41 13.76
C VAL A 266 -15.06 -17.42 14.78
N ARG A 267 -15.67 -18.60 14.82
CA ARG A 267 -15.21 -19.69 15.69
C ARG A 267 -13.94 -20.35 15.13
N ILE A 268 -13.15 -20.91 16.02
CA ILE A 268 -12.12 -21.88 15.64
C ILE A 268 -12.84 -23.20 15.34
N LYS A 269 -12.40 -23.86 14.26
CA LYS A 269 -12.93 -25.15 13.84
C LYS A 269 -12.88 -26.16 14.99
N GLU A 270 -13.92 -26.95 15.11
CA GLU A 270 -14.02 -27.98 16.15
C GLU A 270 -12.87 -28.97 16.05
N GLY A 271 -12.20 -29.19 17.17
CA GLY A 271 -10.99 -30.01 17.24
C GLY A 271 -9.67 -29.29 17.00
N ASP A 272 -9.70 -28.01 16.57
CA ASP A 272 -8.51 -27.19 16.35
C ASP A 272 -8.22 -26.21 17.49
N GLU A 273 -9.15 -26.02 18.43
CA GLU A 273 -9.09 -25.02 19.49
C GLU A 273 -7.85 -25.19 20.39
N TRP A 274 -7.49 -26.43 20.71
CA TRP A 274 -6.33 -26.74 21.53
C TRP A 274 -5.01 -26.27 20.94
N LYS A 275 -4.91 -26.14 19.61
CA LYS A 275 -3.70 -25.70 18.91
C LYS A 275 -3.36 -24.23 19.23
N ALA A 276 -4.37 -23.43 19.52
CA ALA A 276 -4.25 -22.02 19.86
C ALA A 276 -4.22 -21.75 21.38
N THR A 277 -4.05 -22.80 22.22
CA THR A 277 -4.00 -22.69 23.68
C THR A 277 -2.94 -21.69 24.13
N PHE A 278 -3.31 -20.84 25.09
CA PHE A 278 -2.39 -19.89 25.73
C PHE A 278 -2.36 -20.07 27.25
N THR A 279 -1.28 -19.64 27.89
CA THR A 279 -1.13 -19.76 29.34
C THR A 279 -0.88 -18.41 29.96
N CYS A 280 -1.47 -18.23 31.14
CA CYS A 280 -1.22 -17.11 32.04
C CYS A 280 -1.03 -17.62 33.47
N HIS A 281 -0.85 -16.71 34.44
CA HIS A 281 -0.72 -17.05 35.87
C HIS A 281 -1.95 -17.80 36.44
N ARG A 282 -3.12 -17.72 35.78
CA ARG A 282 -4.36 -18.42 36.18
C ARG A 282 -4.53 -19.81 35.55
N GLY A 283 -3.62 -20.25 34.71
CA GLY A 283 -3.67 -21.53 34.01
C GLY A 283 -3.62 -21.43 32.48
N SER A 284 -4.02 -22.52 31.84
CA SER A 284 -4.08 -22.64 30.37
C SER A 284 -5.52 -22.55 29.89
N PHE A 285 -5.74 -21.86 28.78
CA PHE A 285 -7.04 -21.61 28.17
C PHE A 285 -7.00 -21.83 26.66
N GLU A 286 -8.03 -22.48 26.16
CA GLU A 286 -8.29 -22.66 24.72
C GLU A 286 -9.25 -21.59 24.22
N PRO A 287 -8.88 -20.84 23.17
CA PRO A 287 -9.81 -19.94 22.52
C PRO A 287 -10.80 -20.73 21.65
N LEU A 288 -12.07 -20.40 21.72
CA LEU A 288 -13.14 -20.97 20.91
C LEU A 288 -13.48 -20.10 19.69
N VAL A 289 -12.97 -18.88 19.67
CA VAL A 289 -13.11 -17.89 18.60
C VAL A 289 -11.73 -17.41 18.13
N MET A 290 -11.64 -16.86 16.94
CA MET A 290 -10.39 -16.29 16.44
C MET A 290 -9.97 -15.09 17.30
N TYR A 291 -8.65 -14.99 17.53
CA TYR A 291 -8.03 -13.84 18.18
C TYR A 291 -7.02 -13.17 17.23
N PHE A 292 -6.65 -11.95 17.59
CA PHE A 292 -5.54 -11.25 16.93
C PHE A 292 -4.24 -12.04 17.11
N GLY A 293 -3.43 -12.09 16.04
CA GLY A 293 -2.11 -12.73 16.06
C GLY A 293 -2.05 -14.08 15.35
N LEU A 294 -3.14 -14.77 15.06
CA LEU A 294 -3.17 -15.95 14.19
C LEU A 294 -2.92 -15.52 12.73
N CYS A 295 -2.00 -16.21 12.02
CA CYS A 295 -1.55 -15.79 10.70
C CYS A 295 -2.65 -15.85 9.62
N ASN A 296 -3.59 -16.80 9.74
CA ASN A 296 -4.65 -17.03 8.77
C ASN A 296 -5.96 -16.28 9.09
N SER A 297 -6.08 -15.62 10.28
CA SER A 297 -7.30 -14.91 10.66
C SER A 297 -7.73 -13.84 9.64
N PRO A 298 -6.83 -13.00 9.08
CA PRO A 298 -7.23 -12.03 8.07
C PRO A 298 -7.81 -12.68 6.81
N ALA A 299 -7.21 -13.76 6.34
CA ALA A 299 -7.64 -14.48 5.14
C ALA A 299 -9.02 -15.14 5.34
N THR A 300 -9.21 -15.84 6.47
CA THR A 300 -10.50 -16.47 6.82
C THR A 300 -11.61 -15.42 6.96
N PHE A 301 -11.32 -14.31 7.64
CA PHE A 301 -12.30 -13.25 7.85
C PHE A 301 -12.68 -12.56 6.55
N GLN A 302 -11.71 -12.25 5.69
CA GLN A 302 -11.97 -11.66 4.38
C GLN A 302 -12.80 -12.59 3.49
N ALA A 303 -12.49 -13.90 3.49
CA ALA A 303 -13.26 -14.89 2.74
C ALA A 303 -14.74 -14.92 3.18
N MET A 304 -14.98 -14.96 4.49
CA MET A 304 -16.32 -14.88 5.08
C MET A 304 -17.05 -13.60 4.63
N MET A 305 -16.40 -12.46 4.73
CA MET A 305 -17.02 -11.19 4.36
C MET A 305 -17.34 -11.12 2.87
N ASN A 306 -16.45 -11.62 2.01
CA ASN A 306 -16.70 -11.68 0.58
C ASN A 306 -17.87 -12.62 0.23
N GLU A 307 -18.07 -13.71 0.98
CA GLU A 307 -19.21 -14.62 0.81
C GLU A 307 -20.52 -13.95 1.24
N ILE A 308 -20.53 -13.27 2.39
CA ILE A 308 -21.71 -12.55 2.91
C ILE A 308 -22.15 -11.45 1.97
N PHE A 309 -21.21 -10.71 1.38
CA PHE A 309 -21.49 -9.59 0.47
C PHE A 309 -21.32 -9.95 -1.01
N ALA A 310 -21.30 -11.23 -1.35
CA ALA A 310 -21.39 -11.66 -2.74
C ALA A 310 -22.57 -11.00 -3.43
N ASN A 311 -22.41 -10.59 -4.69
CA ASN A 311 -23.39 -9.83 -5.51
C ASN A 311 -23.64 -8.37 -5.05
N MET A 312 -22.84 -7.83 -4.14
CA MET A 312 -22.88 -6.40 -3.78
C MET A 312 -21.56 -5.68 -4.05
N GLU A 313 -20.67 -6.30 -4.81
CA GLU A 313 -19.30 -5.80 -5.04
C GLU A 313 -19.25 -4.44 -5.76
N ASP A 314 -20.32 -4.06 -6.46
CA ASP A 314 -20.43 -2.77 -7.17
C ASP A 314 -20.87 -1.61 -6.27
N VAL A 315 -21.34 -1.89 -5.06
CA VAL A 315 -21.88 -0.89 -4.12
C VAL A 315 -21.33 -1.03 -2.70
N VAL A 316 -20.61 -2.13 -2.40
CA VAL A 316 -19.99 -2.39 -1.11
C VAL A 316 -18.53 -2.80 -1.30
N VAL A 317 -17.64 -2.11 -0.60
CA VAL A 317 -16.23 -2.47 -0.50
C VAL A 317 -15.95 -2.96 0.91
N VAL A 318 -15.33 -4.13 1.02
CA VAL A 318 -14.99 -4.76 2.30
C VAL A 318 -13.48 -4.93 2.40
N TYR A 319 -12.91 -4.47 3.50
CA TYR A 319 -11.53 -4.73 3.85
C TYR A 319 -11.43 -5.16 5.32
N ILE A 320 -11.33 -6.47 5.54
CA ILE A 320 -11.36 -7.09 6.88
C ILE A 320 -12.59 -6.62 7.68
N ASP A 321 -12.41 -5.76 8.68
CA ASP A 321 -13.47 -5.26 9.58
C ASP A 321 -14.06 -3.90 9.19
N GLU A 322 -13.55 -3.26 8.13
CA GLU A 322 -14.08 -2.02 7.57
C GLU A 322 -14.99 -2.28 6.36
N LEU A 323 -16.22 -1.80 6.41
CA LEU A 323 -17.16 -1.80 5.28
C LEU A 323 -17.36 -0.37 4.79
N LEU A 324 -17.31 -0.18 3.49
CA LEU A 324 -17.64 1.07 2.82
C LEU A 324 -18.74 0.84 1.79
N ILE A 325 -19.90 1.41 2.03
CA ILE A 325 -21.05 1.39 1.14
C ILE A 325 -21.04 2.69 0.36
N PHE A 326 -21.25 2.63 -0.95
CA PHE A 326 -21.22 3.82 -1.80
C PHE A 326 -22.24 3.76 -2.92
N THR A 327 -22.65 4.94 -3.40
CA THR A 327 -23.51 5.11 -4.58
C THR A 327 -22.94 6.18 -5.51
N LYS A 328 -23.14 5.96 -6.82
CA LYS A 328 -22.74 6.92 -7.87
C LYS A 328 -23.74 8.05 -8.04
N THR A 329 -24.90 7.92 -7.46
CA THR A 329 -25.95 8.94 -7.41
C THR A 329 -25.91 9.69 -6.07
N ASP A 330 -26.42 10.92 -6.03
CA ASP A 330 -26.62 11.70 -4.79
C ASP A 330 -28.05 11.46 -4.23
N ASN A 331 -28.65 10.28 -4.58
CA ASN A 331 -29.99 9.89 -4.13
C ASN A 331 -29.90 9.11 -2.83
N GLN A 332 -30.36 9.71 -1.74
CA GLN A 332 -30.36 9.13 -0.41
C GLN A 332 -31.24 7.88 -0.31
N GLU A 333 -32.41 7.86 -0.97
CA GLU A 333 -33.30 6.69 -0.92
C GLU A 333 -32.71 5.43 -1.57
N GLU A 334 -31.97 5.60 -2.67
CA GLU A 334 -31.24 4.53 -3.32
C GLU A 334 -30.12 4.02 -2.40
N HIS A 335 -29.38 4.94 -1.78
CA HIS A 335 -28.33 4.61 -0.85
C HIS A 335 -28.86 3.87 0.37
N ASP A 336 -29.99 4.31 0.94
CA ASP A 336 -30.63 3.69 2.10
C ASP A 336 -31.06 2.25 1.82
N LYS A 337 -31.56 1.95 0.63
CA LYS A 337 -31.91 0.57 0.26
C LYS A 337 -30.69 -0.36 0.35
N ILE A 338 -29.54 0.11 -0.11
CA ILE A 338 -28.30 -0.66 -0.08
C ILE A 338 -27.84 -0.84 1.37
N VAL A 339 -27.85 0.23 2.16
CA VAL A 339 -27.47 0.19 3.58
C VAL A 339 -28.38 -0.75 4.37
N LEU A 340 -29.69 -0.73 4.14
CA LEU A 340 -30.65 -1.64 4.78
C LEU A 340 -30.37 -3.10 4.41
N GLU A 341 -30.01 -3.38 3.16
CA GLU A 341 -29.66 -4.75 2.75
C GLU A 341 -28.34 -5.21 3.42
N VAL A 342 -27.34 -4.32 3.54
CA VAL A 342 -26.13 -4.60 4.31
C VAL A 342 -26.44 -4.91 5.75
N LEU A 343 -27.27 -4.10 6.41
CA LEU A 343 -27.67 -4.29 7.80
C LEU A 343 -28.47 -5.60 7.99
N ARG A 344 -29.34 -5.96 7.05
CA ARG A 344 -30.06 -7.23 7.04
C ARG A 344 -29.10 -8.43 7.03
N ARG A 345 -28.10 -8.41 6.13
CA ARG A 345 -27.10 -9.47 6.05
C ARG A 345 -26.23 -9.54 7.30
N LEU A 346 -25.85 -8.42 7.87
CA LEU A 346 -25.10 -8.39 9.13
C LEU A 346 -25.91 -9.00 10.29
N GLU A 347 -27.22 -8.70 10.38
CA GLU A 347 -28.11 -9.30 11.39
C GLU A 347 -28.25 -10.79 11.19
N GLU A 348 -28.43 -11.27 9.97
CA GLU A 348 -28.56 -12.68 9.60
C GLU A 348 -27.34 -13.53 9.98
N HIS A 349 -26.16 -12.89 9.94
CA HIS A 349 -24.89 -13.55 10.25
C HIS A 349 -24.34 -13.23 11.65
N ASP A 350 -25.13 -12.58 12.53
CA ASP A 350 -24.76 -12.18 13.88
C ASP A 350 -23.47 -11.33 13.92
N LEU A 351 -23.33 -10.40 12.95
CA LEU A 351 -22.24 -9.45 12.89
C LEU A 351 -22.68 -8.08 13.43
N PHE A 352 -21.85 -7.50 14.28
CA PHE A 352 -22.18 -6.29 15.02
C PHE A 352 -21.26 -5.12 14.65
N ILE A 353 -21.80 -3.91 14.74
CA ILE A 353 -21.13 -2.67 14.33
C ILE A 353 -20.87 -1.78 15.55
N LYS A 354 -19.81 -0.96 15.48
CA LYS A 354 -19.51 0.09 16.47
C LYS A 354 -20.12 1.42 16.02
N PRO A 355 -21.26 1.87 16.57
CA PRO A 355 -21.93 3.09 16.09
C PRO A 355 -21.06 4.34 16.16
N LYS A 356 -20.17 4.47 17.15
CA LYS A 356 -19.23 5.61 17.28
C LYS A 356 -18.20 5.71 16.15
N LYS A 357 -18.02 4.65 15.38
CA LYS A 357 -17.07 4.58 14.25
C LYS A 357 -17.76 4.57 12.89
N CYS A 358 -19.08 4.72 12.87
CA CYS A 358 -19.86 4.79 11.66
C CYS A 358 -19.99 6.24 11.18
N SER A 359 -20.03 6.40 9.88
CA SER A 359 -20.36 7.65 9.21
C SER A 359 -21.44 7.35 8.18
N PHE A 360 -22.58 8.05 8.27
CA PHE A 360 -23.71 7.85 7.38
C PHE A 360 -23.89 9.05 6.46
N TRP A 361 -24.24 8.83 5.18
CA TRP A 361 -24.59 9.86 4.19
C TRP A 361 -23.52 10.94 4.01
N VAL A 362 -22.25 10.55 4.05
CA VAL A 362 -21.17 11.54 3.93
C VAL A 362 -20.68 11.63 2.49
N LYS A 363 -20.29 12.84 2.06
CA LYS A 363 -19.66 13.08 0.74
C LYS A 363 -18.14 12.89 0.75
N LYS A 364 -17.55 12.83 1.95
CA LYS A 364 -16.13 12.55 2.19
C LYS A 364 -16.01 11.54 3.31
N VAL A 365 -15.20 10.54 3.15
CA VAL A 365 -15.05 9.45 4.13
C VAL A 365 -13.59 9.07 4.29
N GLU A 366 -13.20 8.76 5.52
CA GLU A 366 -11.91 8.13 5.80
C GLU A 366 -12.02 6.62 5.59
N PHE A 367 -11.22 6.09 4.67
CA PHE A 367 -11.18 4.66 4.39
C PHE A 367 -9.74 4.21 4.14
N LEU A 368 -9.32 3.17 4.84
CA LEU A 368 -7.96 2.59 4.75
C LEU A 368 -6.83 3.63 4.86
N GLY A 369 -6.98 4.61 5.75
CA GLY A 369 -5.97 5.65 5.98
C GLY A 369 -5.91 6.75 4.93
N MET A 370 -6.88 6.80 4.02
CA MET A 370 -7.04 7.83 2.99
C MET A 370 -8.40 8.50 3.15
N THR A 371 -8.52 9.75 2.71
CA THR A 371 -9.80 10.45 2.58
C THR A 371 -10.28 10.32 1.15
N VAL A 372 -11.44 9.72 0.95
CA VAL A 372 -12.09 9.45 -0.33
C VAL A 372 -13.26 10.43 -0.52
N SER A 373 -13.41 10.99 -1.71
CA SER A 373 -14.52 11.85 -2.11
C SER A 373 -14.81 11.71 -3.60
N ALA A 374 -15.86 12.35 -4.10
CA ALA A 374 -16.15 12.40 -5.54
C ALA A 374 -15.04 13.09 -6.37
N GLU A 375 -14.23 13.94 -5.75
CA GLU A 375 -13.11 14.63 -6.40
C GLU A 375 -11.90 13.72 -6.59
N GLY A 376 -11.76 12.68 -5.74
CA GLY A 376 -10.64 11.77 -5.73
C GLY A 376 -10.23 11.33 -4.34
N ILE A 377 -8.96 10.97 -4.22
CA ILE A 377 -8.35 10.43 -3.00
C ILE A 377 -7.28 11.41 -2.51
N LYS A 378 -7.28 11.72 -1.22
CA LYS A 378 -6.21 12.44 -0.55
C LYS A 378 -5.68 11.68 0.67
N MET A 379 -4.51 12.07 1.15
CA MET A 379 -4.01 11.58 2.41
C MET A 379 -4.93 12.00 3.56
N ASN A 380 -5.02 11.15 4.59
CA ASN A 380 -5.76 11.47 5.80
C ASN A 380 -5.04 12.59 6.58
N ASP A 381 -5.78 13.63 6.98
CA ASP A 381 -5.24 14.83 7.61
C ASP A 381 -4.54 14.50 8.96
N ASP A 382 -5.09 13.57 9.76
CA ASP A 382 -4.48 13.13 11.03
C ASP A 382 -3.14 12.42 10.80
N LYS A 383 -3.02 11.66 9.68
CA LYS A 383 -1.77 10.99 9.32
C LYS A 383 -0.71 11.97 8.82
N VAL A 384 -1.14 12.98 8.08
CA VAL A 384 -0.27 14.08 7.67
C VAL A 384 0.26 14.81 8.90
N GLN A 385 -0.61 15.12 9.86
CA GLN A 385 -0.21 15.74 11.12
C GLN A 385 0.79 14.87 11.91
N ALA A 386 0.53 13.57 12.01
CA ALA A 386 1.44 12.63 12.66
C ALA A 386 2.83 12.56 11.98
N ILE A 387 2.89 12.72 10.65
CA ILE A 387 4.15 12.81 9.91
C ILE A 387 4.87 14.12 10.24
N LEU A 388 4.14 15.23 10.29
CA LEU A 388 4.71 16.55 10.62
C LEU A 388 5.32 16.58 12.02
N GLU A 389 4.64 15.99 12.99
CA GLU A 389 5.08 15.91 14.37
C GLU A 389 6.11 14.80 14.63
N TRP A 390 6.45 14.01 13.59
CA TRP A 390 7.41 12.90 13.78
C TRP A 390 8.79 13.42 14.17
N PRO A 391 9.35 12.95 15.31
CA PRO A 391 10.64 13.39 15.75
C PRO A 391 11.77 12.84 14.86
N THR A 392 12.87 13.55 14.76
CA THR A 392 14.05 13.10 14.01
C THR A 392 14.52 11.72 14.51
N PRO A 393 14.63 10.71 13.64
CA PRO A 393 15.00 9.36 14.06
C PRO A 393 16.42 9.30 14.62
N LYS A 394 16.58 8.74 15.82
CA LYS A 394 17.88 8.53 16.47
C LYS A 394 18.45 7.11 16.24
N THR A 395 17.73 6.23 15.58
CA THR A 395 18.12 4.82 15.34
C THR A 395 17.65 4.32 13.98
N VAL A 396 18.29 3.25 13.45
CA VAL A 396 17.86 2.56 12.22
C VAL A 396 16.41 2.10 12.33
N ARG A 397 15.96 1.65 13.50
CA ARG A 397 14.57 1.24 13.75
C ARG A 397 13.62 2.44 13.60
N GLY A 398 14.00 3.61 14.13
CA GLY A 398 13.21 4.84 13.96
C GLY A 398 13.07 5.25 12.48
N VAL A 399 14.19 5.18 11.73
CA VAL A 399 14.16 5.43 10.28
C VAL A 399 13.23 4.46 9.55
N ARG A 400 13.33 3.15 9.84
CA ARG A 400 12.43 2.14 9.23
C ARG A 400 10.96 2.38 9.59
N SER A 401 10.67 2.83 10.81
CA SER A 401 9.30 3.15 11.21
C SER A 401 8.75 4.36 10.44
N PHE A 402 9.54 5.41 10.28
CA PHE A 402 9.18 6.58 9.48
C PHE A 402 8.98 6.22 8.01
N LEU A 403 9.97 5.54 7.40
CA LEU A 403 9.87 5.10 6.00
C LEU A 403 8.71 4.13 5.78
N GLY A 404 8.38 3.28 6.74
CA GLY A 404 7.22 2.39 6.67
C GLY A 404 5.90 3.14 6.52
N LEU A 405 5.72 4.26 7.25
CA LEU A 405 4.56 5.13 7.08
C LEU A 405 4.64 5.92 5.78
N ALA A 406 5.81 6.47 5.46
CA ALA A 406 6.03 7.26 4.26
C ALA A 406 5.80 6.45 2.98
N ASN A 407 6.29 5.20 2.93
CA ASN A 407 6.10 4.29 1.79
C ASN A 407 4.61 3.98 1.50
N PHE A 408 3.76 3.96 2.52
CA PHE A 408 2.32 3.76 2.33
C PHE A 408 1.70 4.88 1.46
N TYR A 409 2.22 6.10 1.60
CA TYR A 409 1.75 7.29 0.89
C TYR A 409 2.63 7.70 -0.31
N GLN A 410 3.62 6.88 -0.72
CA GLN A 410 4.54 7.23 -1.80
C GLN A 410 3.84 7.60 -3.12
N ARG A 411 2.67 7.00 -3.38
CA ARG A 411 1.86 7.29 -4.58
C ARG A 411 1.35 8.74 -4.69
N PHE A 412 1.44 9.52 -3.61
CA PHE A 412 1.07 10.93 -3.58
C PHE A 412 2.27 11.86 -3.80
N ILE A 413 3.48 11.32 -3.81
CA ILE A 413 4.72 12.09 -3.81
C ILE A 413 5.51 11.83 -5.09
N LYS A 414 5.74 12.90 -5.84
CA LYS A 414 6.62 12.85 -7.01
C LYS A 414 8.05 12.54 -6.57
N ASP A 415 8.76 11.71 -7.35
CA ASP A 415 10.19 11.38 -7.15
C ASP A 415 10.53 10.90 -5.71
N TYR A 416 9.60 10.23 -5.04
CA TYR A 416 9.72 9.76 -3.66
C TYR A 416 11.02 8.97 -3.41
N ALA A 417 11.38 8.04 -4.30
CA ALA A 417 12.55 7.19 -4.13
C ALA A 417 13.86 7.99 -4.07
N GLN A 418 13.97 9.07 -4.86
CA GLN A 418 15.13 9.96 -4.89
C GLN A 418 15.28 10.68 -3.55
N VAL A 419 14.20 11.26 -3.05
CA VAL A 419 14.23 12.00 -1.76
C VAL A 419 14.43 11.08 -0.59
N ALA A 420 13.80 9.90 -0.57
CA ALA A 420 13.93 8.93 0.52
C ALA A 420 15.28 8.20 0.55
N ARG A 421 16.09 8.28 -0.53
CA ARG A 421 17.35 7.55 -0.67
C ARG A 421 18.33 7.75 0.50
N PRO A 422 18.65 8.97 0.96
CA PRO A 422 19.58 9.15 2.08
C PRO A 422 19.13 8.46 3.37
N LEU A 423 17.82 8.35 3.58
CA LEU A 423 17.22 7.63 4.71
C LEU A 423 17.26 6.11 4.49
N ASN A 424 16.99 5.64 3.27
CA ASN A 424 17.07 4.23 2.92
C ASN A 424 18.50 3.70 3.08
N ASP A 425 19.52 4.49 2.74
CA ASP A 425 20.92 4.12 2.90
C ASP A 425 21.29 3.83 4.35
N LEU A 426 20.72 4.56 5.33
CA LEU A 426 20.90 4.27 6.75
C LEU A 426 20.31 2.92 7.19
N THR A 427 19.43 2.32 6.41
CA THR A 427 18.78 1.04 6.76
C THR A 427 19.49 -0.18 6.18
N LYS A 428 20.51 0.02 5.33
CA LYS A 428 21.29 -1.04 4.71
C LYS A 428 22.05 -1.86 5.75
N LYS A 429 22.25 -3.14 5.45
CA LYS A 429 23.06 -4.04 6.29
C LYS A 429 24.51 -3.53 6.31
N ASP A 430 25.16 -3.63 7.46
CA ASP A 430 26.55 -3.26 7.68
C ASP A 430 26.87 -1.75 7.55
N GLN A 431 25.84 -0.88 7.52
CA GLN A 431 25.99 0.56 7.54
C GLN A 431 25.89 1.10 8.98
N ALA A 432 26.93 1.83 9.43
CA ALA A 432 26.89 2.50 10.73
C ALA A 432 25.84 3.63 10.69
N PHE A 433 24.98 3.71 11.71
CA PHE A 433 24.00 4.78 11.81
C PHE A 433 24.71 6.12 12.05
N LYS A 434 24.68 7.01 11.07
CA LYS A 434 25.23 8.37 11.15
C LYS A 434 24.22 9.34 10.52
N TRP A 435 23.48 10.04 11.35
CA TRP A 435 22.58 11.10 10.90
C TRP A 435 23.39 12.34 10.53
N LYS A 436 23.35 12.76 9.27
CA LYS A 436 24.06 13.89 8.71
C LYS A 436 23.11 14.85 8.01
N LYS A 437 23.63 15.96 7.52
CA LYS A 437 22.86 16.97 6.76
C LYS A 437 21.99 16.39 5.61
N PRO A 438 22.48 15.46 4.75
CA PRO A 438 21.65 14.86 3.71
C PRO A 438 20.41 14.13 4.24
N GLN A 439 20.54 13.40 5.35
CA GLN A 439 19.42 12.69 5.96
C GLN A 439 18.40 13.66 6.55
N GLN A 440 18.88 14.73 7.18
CA GLN A 440 17.98 15.75 7.72
C GLN A 440 17.19 16.44 6.60
N ILE A 441 17.87 16.85 5.53
CA ILE A 441 17.19 17.49 4.37
C ILE A 441 16.14 16.53 3.78
N ALA A 442 16.48 15.26 3.55
CA ALA A 442 15.56 14.26 3.03
C ALA A 442 14.34 14.07 3.93
N PHE A 443 14.55 14.05 5.25
CA PHE A 443 13.50 13.92 6.26
C PHE A 443 12.55 15.12 6.23
N ASP A 444 13.08 16.34 6.21
CA ASP A 444 12.30 17.59 6.22
C ASP A 444 11.54 17.79 4.92
N LEU A 445 12.17 17.48 3.77
CA LEU A 445 11.51 17.52 2.46
C LEU A 445 10.35 16.54 2.36
N LEU A 446 10.50 15.31 2.84
CA LEU A 446 9.41 14.35 2.86
C LEU A 446 8.25 14.88 3.71
N LYS A 447 8.51 15.44 4.89
CA LYS A 447 7.48 16.07 5.72
C LYS A 447 6.74 17.18 4.97
N GLN A 448 7.47 18.08 4.33
CA GLN A 448 6.90 19.18 3.55
C GLN A 448 6.03 18.64 2.39
N TRP A 449 6.50 17.65 1.65
CA TRP A 449 5.77 17.12 0.50
C TRP A 449 4.49 16.38 0.89
N PHE A 450 4.47 15.73 2.05
CA PHE A 450 3.23 15.13 2.55
C PHE A 450 2.16 16.17 2.90
N THR A 451 2.54 17.40 3.28
CA THR A 451 1.58 18.49 3.52
C THR A 451 1.03 19.11 2.24
N THR A 452 1.83 19.11 1.19
CA THR A 452 1.47 19.73 -0.10
C THR A 452 0.98 18.72 -1.14
N ALA A 453 0.80 17.45 -0.74
CA ALA A 453 0.38 16.38 -1.63
C ALA A 453 -0.95 16.69 -2.32
N PRO A 454 -1.05 16.51 -3.65
CA PRO A 454 -2.28 16.79 -4.38
C PRO A 454 -3.38 15.77 -4.09
N ILE A 455 -4.62 16.13 -4.45
CA ILE A 455 -5.70 15.15 -4.58
C ILE A 455 -5.42 14.31 -5.83
N LEU A 456 -5.39 12.99 -5.68
CA LEU A 456 -5.28 12.07 -6.80
C LEU A 456 -6.69 11.75 -7.32
N VAL A 457 -6.90 11.96 -8.61
CA VAL A 457 -8.18 11.62 -9.24
C VAL A 457 -8.25 10.11 -9.53
N PHE A 458 -9.47 9.58 -9.62
CA PHE A 458 -9.65 8.19 -10.05
C PHE A 458 -9.28 8.03 -11.54
N PRO A 459 -8.63 6.91 -11.92
CA PRO A 459 -8.34 6.61 -13.31
C PRO A 459 -9.65 6.41 -14.09
N ASP A 460 -9.72 6.95 -15.29
CA ASP A 460 -10.87 6.82 -16.20
C ASP A 460 -10.35 6.44 -17.58
N ILE A 461 -10.64 5.22 -18.03
CA ILE A 461 -10.16 4.67 -19.32
C ILE A 461 -10.76 5.38 -20.54
N ASP A 462 -11.87 6.10 -20.36
CA ASP A 462 -12.51 6.90 -21.42
C ASP A 462 -11.88 8.29 -21.56
N LYS A 463 -10.95 8.65 -20.65
CA LYS A 463 -10.22 9.92 -20.71
C LYS A 463 -8.82 9.71 -21.26
N GLN A 464 -8.28 10.77 -21.84
CA GLN A 464 -6.91 10.76 -22.32
C GLN A 464 -5.93 10.70 -21.15
N PHE A 465 -5.05 9.69 -21.16
CA PHE A 465 -3.95 9.59 -20.22
C PHE A 465 -2.70 10.32 -20.72
N ARG A 466 -1.88 10.73 -19.76
CA ARG A 466 -0.53 11.24 -19.97
C ARG A 466 0.39 10.59 -18.95
N LEU A 467 1.46 10.01 -19.45
CA LEU A 467 2.53 9.43 -18.66
C LEU A 467 3.76 10.33 -18.76
N GLU A 468 4.15 11.00 -17.69
CA GLU A 468 5.39 11.78 -17.60
C GLU A 468 6.45 10.92 -16.93
N THR A 469 7.60 10.76 -17.58
CA THR A 469 8.67 9.89 -17.10
C THR A 469 10.00 10.65 -17.05
N ASN A 470 10.80 10.32 -16.05
CA ASN A 470 12.14 10.87 -15.88
C ASN A 470 13.03 9.82 -15.18
N ALA A 471 14.30 9.81 -15.51
CA ALA A 471 15.29 9.00 -14.84
C ALA A 471 16.48 9.85 -14.37
N SER A 472 16.93 9.59 -13.16
CA SER A 472 18.22 10.08 -12.64
C SER A 472 19.25 8.95 -12.68
N ASP A 473 20.47 9.20 -12.23
CA ASP A 473 21.48 8.14 -12.15
C ASP A 473 21.11 6.96 -11.27
N PHE A 474 20.17 7.14 -10.34
CA PHE A 474 19.89 6.17 -9.30
C PHE A 474 18.42 5.80 -9.14
N THR A 475 17.52 6.60 -9.69
CA THR A 475 16.07 6.42 -9.50
C THR A 475 15.31 6.81 -10.76
N THR A 476 14.18 6.15 -10.96
CA THR A 476 13.16 6.58 -11.92
C THR A 476 12.04 7.30 -11.20
N GLY A 477 11.44 8.30 -11.84
CA GLY A 477 10.30 9.05 -11.34
C GLY A 477 9.25 9.23 -12.41
N THR A 478 7.98 8.97 -12.08
CA THR A 478 6.91 8.97 -13.07
C THR A 478 5.59 9.49 -12.50
N VAL A 479 4.78 10.08 -13.37
CA VAL A 479 3.46 10.61 -13.05
C VAL A 479 2.46 10.13 -14.10
N LEU A 480 1.39 9.48 -13.65
CA LEU A 480 0.24 9.20 -14.49
C LEU A 480 -0.82 10.27 -14.24
N SER A 481 -1.30 10.91 -15.30
CA SER A 481 -2.32 11.95 -15.24
C SER A 481 -3.44 11.67 -16.25
N ILE A 482 -4.65 12.19 -16.00
CA ILE A 482 -5.76 12.20 -16.96
C ILE A 482 -6.19 13.63 -17.27
N LEU A 483 -6.71 13.81 -18.49
CA LEU A 483 -7.30 15.08 -18.91
C LEU A 483 -8.76 15.15 -18.44
N LYS A 484 -9.06 16.11 -17.55
CA LYS A 484 -10.39 16.38 -17.06
C LYS A 484 -10.61 17.91 -17.01
N ASP A 485 -11.73 18.38 -17.55
CA ASP A 485 -12.08 19.81 -17.58
C ASP A 485 -10.94 20.69 -18.14
N GLU A 486 -10.35 20.24 -19.26
CA GLU A 486 -9.20 20.86 -19.95
C GLU A 486 -7.91 20.99 -19.11
N LYS A 487 -7.84 20.31 -17.96
CA LYS A 487 -6.67 20.30 -17.08
C LYS A 487 -6.18 18.89 -16.85
N TRP A 488 -4.88 18.76 -16.67
CA TRP A 488 -4.26 17.50 -16.30
C TRP A 488 -4.29 17.31 -14.79
N HIS A 489 -4.86 16.19 -14.36
CA HIS A 489 -4.97 15.83 -12.96
C HIS A 489 -4.17 14.55 -12.69
N PRO A 490 -3.35 14.52 -11.62
CA PRO A 490 -2.57 13.33 -11.29
C PRO A 490 -3.48 12.20 -10.79
N VAL A 491 -3.24 11.01 -11.31
CA VAL A 491 -3.85 9.74 -10.87
C VAL A 491 -2.94 9.06 -9.85
N ALA A 492 -1.64 9.01 -10.14
CA ALA A 492 -0.65 8.42 -9.26
C ALA A 492 0.76 8.89 -9.61
N TYR A 493 1.62 8.88 -8.61
CA TYR A 493 3.06 8.99 -8.76
C TYR A 493 3.71 7.63 -8.53
N SER A 494 4.80 7.36 -9.22
CA SER A 494 5.64 6.20 -8.98
C SER A 494 7.11 6.57 -9.05
N SER A 495 7.93 5.90 -8.28
CA SER A 495 9.38 6.07 -8.32
C SER A 495 10.06 4.81 -7.80
N HIS A 496 11.10 4.36 -8.51
CA HIS A 496 11.85 3.17 -8.16
C HIS A 496 13.34 3.48 -8.03
N SER A 497 14.00 2.84 -7.07
CA SER A 497 15.45 2.86 -6.98
C SER A 497 16.04 1.83 -7.93
N MET A 498 16.97 2.24 -8.76
CA MET A 498 17.66 1.34 -9.68
C MET A 498 18.51 0.32 -8.93
N SER A 499 18.55 -0.91 -9.44
CA SER A 499 19.45 -1.94 -8.98
C SER A 499 20.90 -1.61 -9.36
N PRO A 500 21.92 -2.23 -8.74
CA PRO A 500 23.32 -2.02 -9.12
C PRO A 500 23.64 -2.32 -10.59
N LYS A 501 22.85 -3.19 -11.23
CA LYS A 501 23.01 -3.50 -12.67
C LYS A 501 22.44 -2.38 -13.54
N GLU A 502 21.31 -1.82 -13.15
CA GLU A 502 20.62 -0.74 -13.87
C GLU A 502 21.34 0.61 -13.77
N HIS A 503 22.12 0.83 -12.69
CA HIS A 503 22.99 2.01 -12.58
C HIS A 503 23.99 2.12 -13.73
N ASN A 504 24.41 0.98 -14.30
CA ASN A 504 25.38 0.92 -15.40
C ASN A 504 24.73 1.06 -16.78
N TYR A 505 23.41 1.30 -16.85
CA TYR A 505 22.75 1.53 -18.14
C TYR A 505 23.12 2.91 -18.70
N PRO A 506 23.26 3.03 -20.04
CA PRO A 506 23.31 4.34 -20.69
C PRO A 506 22.09 5.19 -20.34
N ILE A 507 22.21 6.50 -20.41
CA ILE A 507 21.12 7.44 -20.05
C ILE A 507 19.82 7.11 -20.79
N ALA A 508 19.90 6.87 -22.12
CA ALA A 508 18.75 6.49 -22.93
C ALA A 508 18.04 5.21 -22.43
N ASP A 509 18.82 4.22 -21.96
CA ASP A 509 18.26 2.99 -21.40
C ASP A 509 17.67 3.20 -20.00
N LYS A 510 18.23 4.12 -19.19
CA LYS A 510 17.64 4.50 -17.89
C LYS A 510 16.28 5.20 -18.08
N GLU A 511 16.20 6.11 -19.05
CA GLU A 511 14.96 6.79 -19.41
C GLU A 511 13.92 5.80 -19.96
N MET A 512 14.34 4.87 -20.82
CA MET A 512 13.48 3.82 -21.31
C MET A 512 13.01 2.89 -20.17
N LEU A 513 13.88 2.54 -19.23
CA LEU A 513 13.53 1.75 -18.04
C LEU A 513 12.44 2.45 -17.23
N SER A 514 12.51 3.79 -17.10
CA SER A 514 11.46 4.57 -16.43
C SER A 514 10.10 4.40 -17.12
N VAL A 515 10.07 4.42 -18.46
CA VAL A 515 8.85 4.20 -19.24
C VAL A 515 8.33 2.77 -19.06
N ILE A 516 9.19 1.77 -19.22
CA ILE A 516 8.80 0.35 -19.12
C ILE A 516 8.24 0.04 -17.72
N SER A 517 8.97 0.43 -16.66
CA SER A 517 8.52 0.21 -15.27
C SER A 517 7.16 0.86 -15.00
N SER A 518 6.91 2.03 -15.57
CA SER A 518 5.63 2.73 -15.43
C SER A 518 4.49 2.04 -16.17
N LEU A 519 4.77 1.55 -17.38
CA LEU A 519 3.81 0.78 -18.15
C LEU A 519 3.49 -0.57 -17.48
N GLU A 520 4.46 -1.21 -16.84
CA GLU A 520 4.24 -2.43 -16.05
C GLU A 520 3.35 -2.15 -14.83
N GLU A 521 3.63 -1.07 -14.10
CA GLU A 521 2.87 -0.69 -12.91
C GLU A 521 1.43 -0.30 -13.22
N TRP A 522 1.22 0.44 -14.32
CA TRP A 522 -0.10 0.95 -14.72
C TRP A 522 -0.67 0.24 -15.96
N ARG A 523 -0.20 -0.97 -16.24
CA ARG A 523 -0.63 -1.78 -17.38
C ARG A 523 -2.14 -1.89 -17.48
N HIS A 524 -2.80 -2.15 -16.36
CA HIS A 524 -4.24 -2.36 -16.24
C HIS A 524 -5.09 -1.12 -16.60
N TYR A 525 -4.49 0.08 -16.64
CA TYR A 525 -5.14 1.29 -17.14
C TYR A 525 -4.78 1.57 -18.60
N LEU A 526 -3.50 1.40 -18.94
CA LEU A 526 -2.94 1.91 -20.19
C LEU A 526 -3.09 0.94 -21.36
N GLU A 527 -3.10 -0.38 -21.10
CA GLU A 527 -3.34 -1.40 -22.14
C GLU A 527 -4.80 -1.37 -22.63
N GLY A 528 -5.76 -1.05 -21.74
CA GLY A 528 -7.19 -0.96 -22.05
C GLY A 528 -7.68 0.46 -22.32
N ALA A 529 -6.81 1.47 -22.43
CA ALA A 529 -7.21 2.86 -22.65
C ALA A 529 -7.87 3.03 -24.03
N ASN A 530 -9.09 3.60 -24.06
CA ASN A 530 -9.85 3.82 -25.30
C ASN A 530 -9.24 4.90 -26.19
N LEU A 531 -8.49 5.85 -25.61
CA LEU A 531 -7.84 6.93 -26.33
C LEU A 531 -6.32 6.73 -26.33
N GLN A 532 -5.66 7.17 -27.42
CA GLN A 532 -4.21 7.18 -27.50
C GLN A 532 -3.66 8.08 -26.40
N PHE A 533 -2.78 7.55 -25.54
CA PHE A 533 -2.16 8.34 -24.48
C PHE A 533 -0.80 8.92 -24.88
N GLU A 534 -0.35 9.92 -24.15
CA GLU A 534 0.93 10.59 -24.40
C GLU A 534 1.98 10.09 -23.41
N VAL A 535 3.18 9.79 -23.92
CA VAL A 535 4.37 9.54 -23.09
C VAL A 535 5.30 10.71 -23.23
N TRP A 536 5.45 11.47 -22.15
CA TRP A 536 6.32 12.65 -22.09
C TRP A 536 7.63 12.29 -21.43
N ASN A 537 8.72 12.61 -22.13
CA ASN A 537 10.08 12.40 -21.65
C ASN A 537 11.00 13.52 -22.15
N ASP A 538 12.08 13.83 -21.42
CA ASP A 538 13.02 14.89 -21.79
C ASP A 538 14.16 14.41 -22.70
N HIS A 539 14.25 13.09 -22.96
CA HIS A 539 15.29 12.53 -23.82
C HIS A 539 14.78 12.34 -25.26
N ALA A 540 15.20 13.21 -26.17
CA ALA A 540 14.75 13.23 -27.56
C ALA A 540 14.97 11.89 -28.30
N ASN A 541 16.01 11.13 -27.94
CA ASN A 541 16.35 9.86 -28.59
C ASN A 541 15.28 8.76 -28.40
N LEU A 542 14.41 8.86 -27.40
CA LEU A 542 13.34 7.86 -27.19
C LEU A 542 12.29 7.89 -28.32
N GLN A 543 12.07 9.04 -28.98
CA GLN A 543 11.19 9.12 -30.16
C GLN A 543 11.66 8.25 -31.32
N TRP A 544 12.96 7.97 -31.37
CA TRP A 544 13.61 7.18 -32.41
C TRP A 544 13.81 5.71 -31.99
N PHE A 545 13.52 5.36 -30.74
CA PHE A 545 13.76 4.01 -30.22
C PHE A 545 13.06 2.92 -31.07
N MET A 546 11.79 3.13 -31.43
CA MET A 546 11.01 2.21 -32.26
C MET A 546 11.47 2.18 -33.72
N LYS A 547 12.34 3.09 -34.13
CA LYS A 547 12.86 3.20 -35.50
C LYS A 547 14.26 2.61 -35.67
N ARG A 548 14.87 2.11 -34.61
CA ARG A 548 16.24 1.59 -34.59
C ARG A 548 16.31 0.17 -35.14
N GLN A 549 17.26 -0.12 -36.07
CA GLN A 549 17.46 -1.48 -36.61
C GLN A 549 18.32 -2.35 -35.70
N ASP A 550 19.29 -1.76 -35.00
CA ASP A 550 20.21 -2.48 -34.13
C ASP A 550 19.81 -2.33 -32.67
N LEU A 551 18.88 -3.14 -32.22
CA LEU A 551 18.49 -3.24 -30.82
C LEU A 551 19.27 -4.37 -30.15
N ASN A 552 19.83 -4.10 -28.96
CA ASN A 552 20.31 -5.19 -28.11
C ASN A 552 19.15 -6.05 -27.59
N GLN A 553 19.43 -7.23 -27.05
CA GLN A 553 18.39 -8.17 -26.60
C GLN A 553 17.38 -7.53 -25.62
N ARG A 554 17.84 -6.73 -24.67
CA ARG A 554 16.98 -6.02 -23.71
C ARG A 554 16.10 -5.01 -24.40
N GLN A 555 16.67 -4.19 -25.27
CA GLN A 555 15.94 -3.17 -26.03
C GLN A 555 14.91 -3.80 -26.98
N ALA A 556 15.21 -4.93 -27.59
CA ALA A 556 14.25 -5.70 -28.40
C ALA A 556 13.06 -6.21 -27.56
N GLN A 557 13.30 -6.69 -26.34
CA GLN A 557 12.25 -7.07 -25.40
C GLN A 557 11.37 -5.87 -25.00
N TRP A 558 11.99 -4.73 -24.74
CA TRP A 558 11.27 -3.49 -24.45
C TRP A 558 10.43 -3.01 -25.64
N ALA A 559 10.97 -3.07 -26.86
CA ALA A 559 10.23 -2.72 -28.07
C ALA A 559 9.00 -3.64 -28.26
N GLN A 560 9.15 -4.93 -28.02
CA GLN A 560 8.06 -5.88 -28.04
C GLN A 560 7.00 -5.56 -26.96
N TYR A 561 7.41 -5.17 -25.77
CA TYR A 561 6.49 -4.80 -24.70
C TYR A 561 5.75 -3.50 -25.03
N LEU A 562 6.45 -2.48 -25.52
CA LEU A 562 5.87 -1.20 -25.94
C LEU A 562 4.83 -1.34 -27.05
N SER A 563 4.98 -2.32 -27.95
CA SER A 563 4.02 -2.57 -29.04
C SER A 563 2.62 -2.98 -28.58
N GLN A 564 2.44 -3.33 -27.32
CA GLN A 564 1.13 -3.69 -26.73
C GLN A 564 0.28 -2.45 -26.38
N PHE A 565 0.89 -1.25 -26.43
CA PHE A 565 0.26 -0.02 -25.96
C PHE A 565 0.05 0.97 -27.12
N ASN A 566 -1.09 1.64 -27.13
CA ASN A 566 -1.41 2.69 -28.07
C ASN A 566 -1.03 4.07 -27.52
N PHE A 567 0.22 4.51 -27.74
CA PHE A 567 0.70 5.77 -27.20
C PHE A 567 1.46 6.60 -28.24
N LYS A 568 1.61 7.88 -27.94
CA LYS A 568 2.39 8.85 -28.72
C LYS A 568 3.55 9.38 -27.88
N TRP A 569 4.75 9.36 -28.44
CA TRP A 569 5.91 10.02 -27.85
C TRP A 569 5.83 11.54 -27.97
N VAL A 570 6.06 12.23 -26.86
CA VAL A 570 6.13 13.69 -26.82
C VAL A 570 7.41 14.10 -26.09
N HIS A 571 8.35 14.68 -26.82
CA HIS A 571 9.54 15.27 -26.22
C HIS A 571 9.19 16.58 -25.52
N LYS A 572 9.58 16.74 -24.24
CA LYS A 572 9.46 17.98 -23.47
C LYS A 572 10.77 18.26 -22.76
N ALA A 573 11.32 19.46 -22.96
CA ALA A 573 12.52 19.88 -22.23
C ALA A 573 12.30 19.83 -20.72
N GLY A 574 13.29 19.36 -19.96
CA GLY A 574 13.18 19.11 -18.53
C GLY A 574 12.67 20.30 -17.70
N ALA A 575 13.01 21.54 -18.09
CA ALA A 575 12.47 22.76 -17.46
C ALA A 575 10.94 22.93 -17.58
N GLN A 576 10.30 22.32 -18.59
CA GLN A 576 8.85 22.37 -18.81
C GLN A 576 8.10 21.23 -18.11
N MET A 577 8.80 20.26 -17.52
CA MET A 577 8.21 19.13 -16.79
C MET A 577 8.04 19.40 -15.29
N GLY A 578 8.09 20.68 -14.85
CA GLY A 578 7.82 21.09 -13.47
C GLY A 578 8.81 20.52 -12.46
N LYS A 579 10.10 20.40 -12.82
CA LYS A 579 11.17 20.05 -11.88
C LYS A 579 11.34 21.18 -10.85
N PRO A 580 11.38 20.88 -9.56
CA PRO A 580 12.10 21.74 -8.63
C PRO A 580 13.59 21.55 -8.90
N ASP A 581 14.17 22.54 -9.54
CA ASP A 581 15.57 22.54 -10.04
C ASP A 581 16.65 22.46 -8.91
N ALA A 582 16.22 22.54 -7.66
CA ALA A 582 17.12 22.64 -6.51
C ALA A 582 17.75 21.30 -6.06
N LEU A 583 17.34 20.14 -6.59
CA LEU A 583 17.81 18.82 -6.12
C LEU A 583 18.58 18.00 -7.16
N SER A 584 18.66 18.46 -8.41
CA SER A 584 19.43 17.76 -9.46
C SER A 584 20.95 18.04 -9.41
N HIS A 585 21.40 19.00 -8.61
CA HIS A 585 22.81 19.33 -8.44
C HIS A 585 23.36 18.91 -7.07
N TRP A 586 23.39 17.61 -6.81
CA TRP A 586 24.30 17.07 -5.80
C TRP A 586 25.62 16.74 -6.50
N GLU A 587 26.60 17.59 -6.25
CA GLU A 587 28.00 17.34 -6.60
C GLU A 587 28.51 16.15 -5.78
N ASP A 588 28.36 14.93 -6.29
CA ASP A 588 29.20 13.80 -5.88
C ASP A 588 29.24 12.78 -7.03
N HIS A 589 30.36 12.82 -7.76
CA HIS A 589 30.87 11.80 -8.68
C HIS A 589 30.08 11.52 -9.97
N ALA A 590 30.05 12.51 -10.85
CA ALA A 590 29.86 12.26 -12.28
C ALA A 590 31.14 11.66 -12.86
N VAL A 591 31.22 10.36 -13.00
CA VAL A 591 32.12 9.72 -13.94
C VAL A 591 31.39 9.71 -15.29
N GLY A 592 31.66 10.70 -16.13
CA GLY A 592 31.07 10.81 -17.43
C GLY A 592 31.51 9.66 -18.35
N ILE A 593 30.56 8.87 -18.79
CA ILE A 593 30.70 8.01 -19.97
C ILE A 593 30.12 8.82 -21.13
N GLN A 594 30.95 9.21 -22.08
CA GLN A 594 30.54 9.90 -23.31
C GLN A 594 29.64 8.98 -24.14
N ASP A 595 28.56 9.56 -24.65
CA ASP A 595 27.57 8.87 -25.48
C ASP A 595 28.06 8.83 -26.95
N ASP A 596 28.54 7.66 -27.40
CA ASP A 596 28.99 7.42 -28.78
C ASP A 596 27.84 7.06 -29.75
N ASN A 597 26.60 7.46 -29.46
CA ASN A 597 25.44 7.12 -30.28
C ASN A 597 25.36 7.95 -31.57
N LYS A 598 25.99 7.47 -32.65
CA LYS A 598 25.70 7.94 -34.01
C LYS A 598 24.31 7.51 -34.46
N MET A 599 23.55 8.49 -34.91
CA MET A 599 22.14 8.34 -35.34
C MET A 599 22.03 7.52 -36.63
N VAL A 600 21.27 6.43 -36.63
CA VAL A 600 20.85 5.71 -37.83
C VAL A 600 19.32 5.59 -37.83
N LEU A 601 18.69 6.11 -38.86
CA LEU A 601 17.23 6.17 -39.06
C LEU A 601 16.71 4.86 -39.64
N VAL A 602 15.59 4.33 -39.10
CA VAL A 602 15.26 2.99 -39.49
C VAL A 602 13.83 2.68 -39.88
N ILE A 603 12.77 3.15 -39.36
CA ILE A 603 11.41 2.89 -39.91
C ILE A 603 10.44 4.05 -39.62
N PRO A 604 9.66 4.55 -40.61
CA PRO A 604 8.65 5.60 -40.41
C PRO A 604 7.43 5.09 -39.61
N PRO A 605 6.76 5.95 -38.80
CA PRO A 605 5.57 5.56 -38.00
C PRO A 605 4.43 4.96 -38.84
N GLU A 606 4.34 5.32 -40.11
CA GLU A 606 3.36 4.81 -41.08
C GLU A 606 3.54 3.32 -41.37
N GLN A 607 4.72 2.74 -41.11
CA GLN A 607 4.97 1.32 -41.29
C GLN A 607 4.65 0.48 -40.04
N ILE A 608 4.47 1.08 -38.84
CA ILE A 608 4.06 0.34 -37.63
C ILE A 608 2.59 -0.04 -37.71
N THR A 609 1.74 0.82 -38.27
CA THR A 609 0.34 0.50 -38.61
C THR A 609 0.25 -0.59 -39.66
N SER A 610 1.16 -0.62 -40.64
CA SER A 610 1.20 -1.68 -41.65
C SER A 610 1.70 -3.02 -41.09
N THR A 611 2.57 -3.01 -40.05
CA THR A 611 3.06 -4.24 -39.40
C THR A 611 1.95 -4.93 -38.62
N THR A 612 1.07 -4.17 -37.95
CA THR A 612 -0.15 -4.72 -37.33
C THR A 612 -1.12 -5.29 -38.37
N LEU A 613 -1.27 -4.61 -39.53
CA LEU A 613 -2.02 -5.13 -40.65
C LEU A 613 -1.36 -6.38 -41.28
N HIS A 614 -0.03 -6.44 -41.39
CA HIS A 614 0.66 -7.63 -41.87
C HIS A 614 0.56 -8.84 -40.96
N ILE A 615 0.49 -8.62 -39.64
CA ILE A 615 0.26 -9.71 -38.67
C ILE A 615 -1.18 -10.22 -38.79
N ALA A 616 -2.15 -9.34 -38.98
CA ALA A 616 -3.54 -9.72 -39.19
C ALA A 616 -3.73 -10.47 -40.55
N THR A 617 -3.09 -10.00 -41.63
CA THR A 617 -3.10 -10.67 -42.95
C THR A 617 -2.37 -12.02 -42.89
N ASN A 618 -1.21 -12.12 -42.23
CA ASN A 618 -0.51 -13.38 -42.06
C ASN A 618 -1.29 -14.40 -41.21
N ALA A 619 -1.98 -13.93 -40.15
CA ALA A 619 -2.82 -14.81 -39.33
C ALA A 619 -4.03 -15.38 -40.11
N ASP A 620 -4.63 -14.59 -40.96
CA ASP A 620 -5.76 -15.02 -41.84
C ASP A 620 -5.25 -15.91 -42.97
N ASP A 621 -4.08 -15.63 -43.54
CA ASP A 621 -3.43 -16.48 -44.54
C ASP A 621 -3.04 -17.83 -43.94
N ILE A 622 -2.52 -17.87 -42.74
CA ILE A 622 -2.23 -19.15 -42.04
C ILE A 622 -3.52 -19.91 -41.75
N ARG A 623 -4.57 -19.27 -41.27
CA ARG A 623 -5.88 -19.92 -41.07
C ARG A 623 -6.43 -20.47 -42.34
N LYS A 624 -6.31 -19.77 -43.46
CA LYS A 624 -6.68 -20.23 -44.78
C LYS A 624 -5.86 -21.44 -45.20
N HIS A 625 -4.53 -21.39 -45.02
CA HIS A 625 -3.62 -22.48 -45.33
C HIS A 625 -3.88 -23.71 -44.46
N ILE A 626 -4.15 -23.57 -43.17
CA ILE A 626 -4.56 -24.67 -42.26
C ILE A 626 -5.90 -25.27 -42.77
N ARG A 627 -6.87 -24.44 -43.20
CA ARG A 627 -8.13 -24.88 -43.73
C ARG A 627 -7.95 -25.66 -45.00
N ASP A 628 -7.18 -25.13 -45.96
CA ASP A 628 -6.94 -25.77 -47.27
C ASP A 628 -6.21 -27.11 -47.10
N THR A 629 -5.26 -27.19 -46.16
CA THR A 629 -4.56 -28.41 -45.80
C THR A 629 -5.48 -29.40 -45.08
N THR A 630 -6.39 -28.94 -44.23
CA THR A 630 -7.36 -29.79 -43.54
C THR A 630 -8.39 -30.39 -44.54
N VAL A 631 -8.78 -29.64 -45.55
CA VAL A 631 -9.72 -30.12 -46.63
C VAL A 631 -9.07 -31.21 -47.50
N ARG A 632 -7.75 -31.17 -47.68
CA ARG A 632 -6.99 -32.21 -48.45
C ARG A 632 -6.86 -33.53 -47.71
N ILE A 633 -7.12 -33.58 -46.41
CA ILE A 633 -7.05 -34.81 -45.60
C ILE A 633 -8.37 -35.58 -45.80
N TRP A 634 -8.28 -36.88 -46.03
CA TRP A 634 -9.48 -37.74 -46.19
C TRP A 634 -10.34 -37.70 -44.93
N GLU A 635 -11.64 -37.67 -45.11
CA GLU A 635 -12.62 -37.52 -44.03
C GLU A 635 -12.48 -38.58 -42.92
N SER A 636 -12.09 -39.82 -43.32
CA SER A 636 -11.73 -40.93 -42.40
C SER A 636 -10.54 -40.60 -41.46
N ASP A 637 -9.52 -39.89 -41.96
CA ASP A 637 -8.36 -39.49 -41.19
C ASP A 637 -8.68 -38.32 -40.28
N VAL A 638 -9.51 -37.36 -40.67
CA VAL A 638 -10.02 -36.30 -39.82
C VAL A 638 -10.80 -36.91 -38.64
N ILE A 639 -11.69 -37.85 -38.88
CA ILE A 639 -12.45 -38.55 -37.82
C ILE A 639 -11.47 -39.29 -36.86
N ARG A 640 -10.43 -39.92 -37.37
CA ARG A 640 -9.41 -40.62 -36.58
C ARG A 640 -8.63 -39.63 -35.70
N ILE A 641 -8.21 -38.50 -36.25
CA ILE A 641 -7.52 -37.41 -35.54
C ILE A 641 -8.42 -36.83 -34.43
N CYS A 642 -9.67 -36.56 -34.74
CA CYS A 642 -10.65 -36.04 -33.80
C CYS A 642 -10.85 -36.99 -32.60
N LYS A 643 -11.00 -38.31 -32.84
CA LYS A 643 -11.15 -39.31 -31.80
C LYS A 643 -9.93 -39.49 -30.97
N LYS A 644 -8.73 -39.50 -31.61
CA LYS A 644 -7.45 -39.73 -30.92
C LYS A 644 -7.02 -38.57 -30.01
N HIS A 645 -7.32 -37.33 -30.41
CA HIS A 645 -6.81 -36.12 -29.73
C HIS A 645 -7.90 -35.27 -29.08
N GLY A 646 -9.17 -35.73 -29.06
CA GLY A 646 -10.29 -34.98 -28.47
C GLY A 646 -10.58 -33.64 -29.14
N ILE A 647 -10.42 -33.60 -30.48
CA ILE A 647 -10.51 -32.41 -31.31
C ILE A 647 -11.92 -32.32 -31.89
N CYS A 648 -12.49 -31.11 -32.00
CA CYS A 648 -13.79 -30.84 -32.64
C CYS A 648 -13.59 -30.03 -33.91
N LYS A 649 -14.39 -30.33 -34.94
CA LYS A 649 -14.39 -29.57 -36.21
C LYS A 649 -15.30 -28.35 -36.06
N ASP A 650 -14.81 -27.17 -36.40
CA ASP A 650 -15.60 -25.96 -36.50
C ASP A 650 -16.42 -25.90 -37.80
N GLN A 651 -17.46 -25.05 -37.86
CA GLN A 651 -18.28 -24.82 -39.06
C GLN A 651 -17.48 -24.31 -40.28
N GLY A 652 -16.30 -23.67 -40.02
CA GLY A 652 -15.37 -23.21 -41.04
C GLY A 652 -14.37 -24.25 -41.56
N GLY A 653 -14.43 -25.51 -41.11
CA GLY A 653 -13.53 -26.58 -41.53
C GLY A 653 -12.19 -26.67 -40.78
N LEU A 654 -11.97 -25.82 -39.80
CA LEU A 654 -10.80 -25.85 -38.88
C LEU A 654 -11.01 -26.85 -37.75
N LEU A 655 -9.91 -27.40 -37.21
CA LEU A 655 -9.92 -28.36 -36.12
C LEU A 655 -9.47 -27.68 -34.83
N PHE A 656 -10.26 -27.75 -33.76
CA PHE A 656 -9.95 -27.15 -32.46
C PHE A 656 -9.98 -28.19 -31.36
N THR A 657 -9.09 -28.02 -30.38
CA THR A 657 -9.14 -28.77 -29.12
C THR A 657 -10.28 -28.27 -28.26
N ARG A 658 -10.63 -29.01 -27.20
CA ARG A 658 -11.58 -28.56 -26.16
C ARG A 658 -11.13 -27.31 -25.42
N SER A 659 -9.81 -27.02 -25.41
CA SER A 659 -9.22 -25.80 -24.82
C SER A 659 -9.14 -24.61 -25.79
N GLY A 660 -9.77 -24.69 -26.97
CA GLY A 660 -9.80 -23.62 -27.96
C GLY A 660 -8.55 -23.46 -28.82
N LYS A 661 -7.56 -24.37 -28.73
CA LYS A 661 -6.34 -24.32 -29.54
C LYS A 661 -6.56 -24.94 -30.92
N MET A 662 -6.05 -24.29 -31.95
CA MET A 662 -6.18 -24.75 -33.34
C MET A 662 -5.21 -25.92 -33.60
N TYR A 663 -5.71 -27.02 -34.10
CA TYR A 663 -4.89 -28.18 -34.49
C TYR A 663 -4.32 -27.99 -35.89
N VAL A 664 -3.00 -28.09 -36.03
CA VAL A 664 -2.29 -27.98 -37.30
C VAL A 664 -2.00 -29.39 -37.85
N PRO A 665 -2.55 -29.70 -39.07
CA PRO A 665 -2.30 -31.00 -39.70
C PRO A 665 -0.84 -31.36 -39.94
N GLU A 666 -0.55 -32.59 -40.33
CA GLU A 666 0.78 -33.07 -40.63
C GLU A 666 1.27 -32.54 -41.98
N ASP A 667 1.54 -31.24 -42.03
CA ASP A 667 2.19 -30.55 -43.14
C ASP A 667 3.44 -29.86 -42.59
N ARG A 668 4.60 -30.27 -43.09
CA ARG A 668 5.87 -29.81 -42.61
C ARG A 668 6.10 -28.34 -42.90
N ASP A 669 5.77 -27.91 -44.08
CA ASP A 669 6.01 -26.53 -44.53
C ASP A 669 5.15 -25.54 -43.75
N LEU A 670 3.87 -25.86 -43.58
CA LEU A 670 2.92 -25.07 -42.77
C LEU A 670 3.38 -24.99 -41.29
N ARG A 671 3.81 -26.10 -40.70
CA ARG A 671 4.32 -26.13 -39.33
C ARG A 671 5.60 -25.30 -39.17
N MET A 672 6.48 -25.35 -40.18
CA MET A 672 7.71 -24.55 -40.22
C MET A 672 7.43 -23.07 -40.39
N GLU A 673 6.45 -22.71 -41.21
CA GLU A 673 5.98 -21.34 -41.36
C GLU A 673 5.46 -20.77 -40.03
N ILE A 674 4.66 -21.54 -39.29
CA ILE A 674 4.18 -21.14 -37.95
C ILE A 674 5.33 -20.95 -36.97
N VAL A 675 6.34 -21.85 -36.97
CA VAL A 675 7.53 -21.68 -36.11
C VAL A 675 8.31 -20.43 -36.52
N HIS A 676 8.51 -20.21 -37.83
CA HIS A 676 9.18 -19.02 -38.36
C HIS A 676 8.53 -17.74 -37.88
N LEU A 677 7.22 -17.62 -37.95
CA LEU A 677 6.48 -16.44 -37.50
C LEU A 677 6.62 -16.17 -35.99
N HIS A 678 6.75 -17.21 -35.18
CA HIS A 678 6.86 -17.08 -33.73
C HIS A 678 8.32 -17.06 -33.22
N HIS A 679 9.31 -17.20 -34.12
CA HIS A 679 10.72 -17.19 -33.75
C HIS A 679 11.54 -16.16 -34.53
N ASP A 680 11.46 -16.14 -35.89
CA ASP A 680 12.38 -15.40 -36.73
C ASP A 680 11.92 -13.98 -37.09
N THR A 681 10.62 -13.69 -36.92
CA THR A 681 10.10 -12.37 -37.25
C THR A 681 10.58 -11.33 -36.23
N PRO A 682 10.66 -10.04 -36.60
CA PRO A 682 11.15 -8.97 -35.70
C PRO A 682 10.39 -8.86 -34.37
N ILE A 683 9.13 -9.23 -34.38
CA ILE A 683 8.24 -9.11 -33.20
C ILE A 683 8.62 -10.08 -32.07
N PRO A 684 8.72 -11.43 -32.29
CA PRO A 684 9.18 -12.35 -31.26
C PRO A 684 10.70 -12.20 -30.96
N GLY A 685 11.50 -11.67 -31.88
CA GLY A 685 12.89 -11.34 -31.61
C GLY A 685 13.80 -12.51 -31.24
N HIS A 686 13.65 -13.66 -31.89
CA HIS A 686 14.41 -14.89 -31.65
C HIS A 686 14.37 -15.40 -30.18
N PRO A 687 13.17 -15.61 -29.60
CA PRO A 687 13.06 -16.11 -28.23
C PRO A 687 13.66 -17.52 -28.06
N GLY A 688 13.94 -17.92 -26.82
CA GLY A 688 14.42 -19.29 -26.53
C GLY A 688 13.35 -20.35 -26.81
N THR A 689 13.75 -21.62 -26.78
CA THR A 689 12.87 -22.76 -27.09
C THR A 689 11.60 -22.77 -26.24
N GLU A 690 11.73 -22.54 -24.94
CA GLU A 690 10.58 -22.53 -24.01
C GLU A 690 9.60 -21.39 -24.34
N LYS A 691 10.13 -20.18 -24.58
CA LYS A 691 9.30 -19.01 -24.87
C LYS A 691 8.61 -19.09 -26.24
N THR A 692 9.32 -19.59 -27.26
CA THR A 692 8.72 -19.85 -28.59
C THR A 692 7.61 -20.87 -28.47
N LEU A 693 7.84 -21.95 -27.73
CA LEU A 693 6.87 -23.00 -27.52
C LEU A 693 5.62 -22.45 -26.76
N GLU A 694 5.83 -21.65 -25.73
CA GLU A 694 4.75 -21.00 -24.99
C GLU A 694 3.89 -20.13 -25.89
N LEU A 695 4.50 -19.24 -26.68
CA LEU A 695 3.80 -18.37 -27.64
C LEU A 695 2.95 -19.15 -28.63
N MET A 696 3.51 -20.24 -29.18
CA MET A 696 2.79 -21.08 -30.13
C MET A 696 1.65 -21.88 -29.49
N GLN A 697 1.87 -22.37 -28.26
CA GLN A 697 0.87 -23.16 -27.52
C GLN A 697 -0.35 -22.37 -27.09
N HIS A 698 -0.31 -21.04 -27.10
CA HIS A 698 -1.52 -20.21 -26.90
C HIS A 698 -2.54 -20.45 -28.00
N SER A 699 -2.13 -20.56 -29.24
CA SER A 699 -3.03 -20.59 -30.40
C SER A 699 -3.05 -21.93 -31.12
N TYR A 700 -1.95 -22.68 -31.14
CA TYR A 700 -1.76 -23.87 -31.95
C TYR A 700 -1.44 -25.12 -31.15
N THR A 701 -1.69 -26.30 -31.75
CA THR A 701 -1.28 -27.58 -31.19
C THR A 701 -1.11 -28.64 -32.27
N TRP A 702 -0.09 -29.47 -32.15
CA TRP A 702 0.11 -30.70 -32.94
C TRP A 702 1.05 -31.67 -32.22
N PRO A 703 1.00 -32.98 -32.53
CA PRO A 703 1.95 -33.98 -31.98
C PRO A 703 3.39 -33.66 -32.38
N GLY A 704 4.32 -33.70 -31.41
CA GLY A 704 5.73 -33.43 -31.69
C GLY A 704 6.13 -31.96 -31.80
N MET A 705 5.24 -31.01 -31.48
CA MET A 705 5.54 -29.59 -31.50
C MET A 705 6.79 -29.21 -30.71
N PRO A 706 7.03 -29.69 -29.45
CA PRO A 706 8.23 -29.31 -28.70
C PRO A 706 9.54 -29.77 -29.39
N THR A 707 9.53 -30.91 -29.99
CA THR A 707 10.68 -31.46 -30.73
C THR A 707 10.98 -30.61 -31.96
N LEU A 708 9.96 -30.31 -32.76
CA LEU A 708 10.11 -29.49 -33.96
C LEU A 708 10.66 -28.08 -33.62
N VAL A 709 10.12 -27.45 -32.61
CA VAL A 709 10.55 -26.12 -32.16
C VAL A 709 12.00 -26.16 -31.66
N LYS A 710 12.36 -27.16 -30.88
CA LYS A 710 13.73 -27.35 -30.41
C LYS A 710 14.71 -27.54 -31.57
N ASP A 711 14.37 -28.38 -32.53
CA ASP A 711 15.22 -28.64 -33.70
C ASP A 711 15.38 -27.41 -34.58
N TYR A 712 14.29 -26.65 -34.78
CA TYR A 712 14.33 -25.42 -35.52
C TYR A 712 15.27 -24.38 -34.89
N ILE A 713 15.07 -24.12 -33.59
CA ILE A 713 15.84 -23.10 -32.86
C ILE A 713 17.31 -23.49 -32.74
N SER A 714 17.62 -24.79 -32.60
CA SER A 714 19.00 -25.29 -32.56
C SER A 714 19.78 -24.97 -33.84
N ARG A 715 19.08 -24.84 -34.98
CA ARG A 715 19.64 -24.53 -36.31
C ARG A 715 19.53 -23.05 -36.69
N CYS A 716 18.95 -22.22 -35.86
CA CYS A 716 18.85 -20.80 -36.13
C CYS A 716 20.20 -20.11 -36.02
N ASP A 717 20.71 -19.61 -37.14
CA ASP A 717 22.02 -18.96 -37.23
C ASP A 717 22.13 -17.72 -36.33
N ARG A 718 21.10 -16.91 -36.27
CA ARG A 718 21.03 -15.73 -35.37
C ARG A 718 21.10 -16.15 -33.91
N CYS A 719 20.33 -17.15 -33.51
CA CYS A 719 20.39 -17.69 -32.14
C CYS A 719 21.75 -18.26 -31.79
N ALA A 720 22.41 -18.96 -32.74
CA ALA A 720 23.73 -19.53 -32.53
C ALA A 720 24.81 -18.46 -32.36
N ARG A 721 24.72 -17.33 -33.10
CA ARG A 721 25.71 -16.25 -33.05
C ARG A 721 25.53 -15.31 -31.87
N PHE A 722 24.31 -15.01 -31.48
CA PHE A 722 24.00 -13.89 -30.56
C PHE A 722 23.50 -14.32 -29.18
N LYS A 723 23.15 -15.58 -28.95
CA LYS A 723 22.83 -16.07 -27.60
C LYS A 723 24.09 -16.26 -26.79
N GLY A 724 24.20 -15.50 -25.70
CA GLY A 724 25.25 -15.71 -24.69
C GLY A 724 25.18 -17.14 -24.16
N SER A 725 26.32 -17.86 -24.15
CA SER A 725 26.44 -19.16 -23.53
C SER A 725 26.28 -19.04 -22.02
N ASN A 726 25.29 -19.71 -21.45
CA ASN A 726 25.15 -19.89 -20.00
C ASN A 726 26.11 -20.96 -19.43
N GLN A 727 27.03 -21.47 -20.26
CA GLN A 727 28.07 -22.37 -19.78
C GLN A 727 29.10 -21.58 -18.98
N ALA A 728 29.53 -22.16 -17.86
CA ALA A 728 30.63 -21.58 -17.10
C ALA A 728 31.84 -21.37 -18.03
N PRO A 729 32.58 -20.23 -17.89
CA PRO A 729 33.74 -19.97 -18.71
C PRO A 729 34.65 -21.20 -18.68
N ALA A 730 35.13 -21.64 -19.89
CA ALA A 730 36.01 -22.75 -20.03
C ALA A 730 37.15 -22.61 -19.02
N ARG A 731 37.32 -23.60 -18.16
CA ARG A 731 38.44 -23.62 -17.21
C ARG A 731 39.72 -23.50 -18.02
N LYS A 732 40.65 -22.65 -17.55
CA LYS A 732 42.02 -22.61 -18.12
C LYS A 732 42.53 -24.03 -18.24
N LEU A 733 43.01 -24.40 -19.43
CA LEU A 733 43.69 -25.68 -19.68
C LEU A 733 44.74 -25.84 -18.58
N LYS A 734 44.57 -26.89 -17.74
CA LYS A 734 45.67 -27.31 -16.87
C LYS A 734 46.71 -27.91 -17.76
N PRO A 735 48.00 -27.48 -17.68
CA PRO A 735 49.09 -28.19 -18.35
C PRO A 735 49.05 -29.66 -17.88
N LEU A 736 49.16 -30.58 -18.79
CA LEU A 736 49.41 -31.97 -18.44
C LEU A 736 50.71 -32.01 -17.65
N ASP A 737 50.70 -32.67 -16.49
CA ASP A 737 51.89 -32.89 -15.71
C ASP A 737 52.90 -33.59 -16.61
N THR A 738 54.08 -32.98 -16.78
CA THR A 738 55.16 -33.56 -17.52
C THR A 738 55.62 -34.86 -16.82
N PRO A 739 55.61 -36.03 -17.47
CA PRO A 739 56.03 -37.25 -16.86
C PRO A 739 57.51 -37.10 -16.42
N PRO A 740 57.88 -37.66 -15.27
CA PRO A 740 59.21 -37.51 -14.65
C PRO A 740 60.36 -38.20 -15.38
N GLY A 741 60.20 -38.54 -16.64
CA GLY A 741 61.24 -39.14 -17.47
C GLY A 741 60.70 -39.61 -18.81
N PRO A 742 61.59 -39.72 -19.85
CA PRO A 742 61.20 -40.27 -21.13
C PRO A 742 60.87 -41.78 -21.00
N TRP A 743 59.65 -42.13 -21.48
CA TRP A 743 59.13 -43.48 -21.52
C TRP A 743 58.66 -44.15 -20.21
N LYS A 744 58.07 -43.37 -19.31
CA LYS A 744 57.21 -43.92 -18.23
C LYS A 744 55.78 -43.51 -18.35
#